data_3616c739e39c22a2e33f326b70c87e0d
#
_entry.id   3616c739e39c22a2e33f326b70c87e0d
#
_cell.length_a   1.000
_cell.length_b   1.000
_cell.length_c   1.000
_cell.angle_alpha   90.00
_cell.angle_beta   90.00
_cell.angle_gamma   90.00
#
_symmetry.space_group_name_H-M   'P 1'
#
loop_
_entity.id
_entity.type
_entity.pdbx_description
1 polymer ?
#
loop_
_entity_poly.entity_id
_entity_poly.type
_entity_poly.pdbx_seq_one_letter_code
_entity_poly.pdbx_strand_id
1 'polypeptide(L)'
;MAPSRRPAIFEAIRKERGEFGLIQVATFGTEGTKSAILTACRGYRSEDYPDGIDVDLAQYMSSLIPQERGFLWSISDVVYGNEEKDRKPVSTFVREVNQYPGLLDIIMSIDGLINKRSSHASGVILYGEDPFETASFMRTPGGDLITCYDLHMAEAAGDTKYDFLVTEISDKIIKCFELLVKDNVIENLILRDLYNKYIHPEIIDTTNTDIWNHLAAGDVMDVFQFSTGVGLAIAKKLKPKDPMEMTAANAMMRLMSEKDKESQQDRFVRIQNQGIEAFDKEMRDHNLPERMIELMHKHCDRYWGCCAIQEQMMEILMDVADFTLAEANAARKVVAKKQMSKIPDLRKQVYEKINNTTAASYIWENAVAPQLGYAFSLNHSLPYSFVGIQTIYLSMTFNPIYWNTACLIVNSGATVEDAGGSTDYGKIAKAIGDIQAVGIKVSLADINHSDFGFKPDVKNNQILFGLKGMLNVGDDIVAQIIANRPYASPKDFLEKVKPSKQAMISLIKGGAFDEMEDRKFVMAWYIWETCDKKKRITLQNLNGLIKYGLVPSDAESIMARRVFEFNRYLKSKCKVNDSIYKLDERAINFLTELGQETLITLDNGIPYISAKQWDKTGYQPWMDVFRKWIAKNKDTILNDLNTVIFKEDWDKYANGTVSAWEMEALCFYYHEHELAHIKDDKYGFANFEELPEEPEIEKVNHWKGKEIKYFKLHRLCGTCIAKNKAKSTVTLLTTNGVVNVKFRKEYFSLFDKQISARGADGVKHIIEKSWFNRGSMIVVQGIRSGDDFISKSYTNSGMPHQLYKIDKIVNNEIYLRDCRYQGEAEDEV
;
A
#
# COMPACT_ATOMS: atom_id res chain seq x y z
N MET A 1 3.18 -20.48 12.52
CA MET A 1 1.90 -21.14 12.17
C MET A 1 1.17 -20.33 11.11
N ALA A 2 0.22 -20.95 10.42
CA ALA A 2 -0.63 -20.24 9.47
C ALA A 2 -1.60 -19.27 10.19
N PRO A 3 -1.72 -18.01 9.75
CA PRO A 3 -2.69 -17.06 10.28
C PRO A 3 -4.12 -17.59 10.31
N SER A 4 -4.55 -18.27 9.24
CA SER A 4 -5.88 -18.86 9.13
C SER A 4 -6.18 -19.98 10.17
N ARG A 5 -5.15 -20.60 10.73
CA ARG A 5 -5.30 -21.70 11.69
C ARG A 5 -5.13 -21.28 13.16
N ARG A 6 -4.70 -20.04 13.41
CA ARG A 6 -4.48 -19.52 14.77
C ARG A 6 -5.72 -19.60 15.66
N PRO A 7 -6.93 -19.19 15.21
CA PRO A 7 -8.13 -19.29 16.02
C PRO A 7 -8.45 -20.71 16.45
N ALA A 8 -8.33 -21.67 15.54
CA ALA A 8 -8.59 -23.09 15.82
C ALA A 8 -7.58 -23.68 16.84
N ILE A 9 -6.32 -23.23 16.78
CA ILE A 9 -5.30 -23.64 17.76
C ILE A 9 -5.65 -23.08 19.16
N PHE A 10 -6.04 -21.82 19.24
CA PHE A 10 -6.45 -21.21 20.49
C PHE A 10 -7.67 -21.89 21.09
N GLU A 11 -8.65 -22.25 20.26
CA GLU A 11 -9.83 -22.99 20.66
C GLU A 11 -9.48 -24.39 21.19
N ALA A 12 -8.57 -25.11 20.49
CA ALA A 12 -8.10 -26.41 20.94
C ALA A 12 -7.40 -26.35 22.31
N ILE A 13 -6.57 -25.32 22.54
CA ILE A 13 -5.91 -25.14 23.85
C ILE A 13 -6.94 -24.82 24.92
N ARG A 14 -7.93 -23.98 24.65
CA ARG A 14 -9.01 -23.67 25.59
C ARG A 14 -9.88 -24.86 25.90
N LYS A 15 -10.10 -25.73 24.90
CA LYS A 15 -10.84 -26.99 25.13
C LYS A 15 -10.11 -27.95 26.07
N GLU A 16 -8.78 -27.94 26.01
CA GLU A 16 -7.97 -28.82 26.89
C GLU A 16 -7.75 -28.22 28.26
N ARG A 17 -7.54 -26.91 28.40
CA ARG A 17 -7.14 -26.23 29.62
C ARG A 17 -8.26 -25.41 30.30
N GLY A 18 -9.46 -25.39 29.73
CA GLY A 18 -10.57 -24.55 30.16
C GLY A 18 -10.65 -23.23 29.41
N GLU A 19 -11.81 -22.60 29.46
CA GLU A 19 -12.10 -21.35 28.71
C GLU A 19 -11.05 -20.24 28.93
N PHE A 20 -10.53 -20.13 30.14
CA PHE A 20 -9.54 -19.13 30.53
C PHE A 20 -8.10 -19.65 30.56
N GLY A 21 -7.86 -20.89 30.13
CA GLY A 21 -6.54 -21.51 30.10
C GLY A 21 -5.57 -20.89 29.11
N LEU A 22 -6.06 -20.04 28.18
CA LEU A 22 -5.23 -19.23 27.26
C LEU A 22 -5.75 -17.80 27.24
N ILE A 23 -4.93 -16.86 27.67
CA ILE A 23 -5.25 -15.42 27.67
C ILE A 23 -4.16 -14.65 26.94
N GLN A 24 -4.54 -13.73 26.06
CA GLN A 24 -3.60 -12.88 25.34
C GLN A 24 -3.05 -11.76 26.24
N VAL A 25 -1.76 -11.47 26.07
CA VAL A 25 -1.13 -10.36 26.76
C VAL A 25 -1.63 -9.03 26.21
N ALA A 26 -1.83 -8.04 27.08
CA ALA A 26 -2.21 -6.70 26.65
C ALA A 26 -1.07 -5.98 25.90
N THR A 27 -1.44 -5.15 24.99
CA THR A 27 -0.57 -4.14 24.39
C THR A 27 -1.23 -2.78 24.52
N PHE A 28 -0.51 -1.83 25.10
CA PHE A 28 -0.95 -0.45 25.23
C PHE A 28 -0.37 0.39 24.09
N GLY A 29 -1.25 0.88 23.22
CA GLY A 29 -0.87 1.87 22.22
C GLY A 29 -0.74 3.24 22.88
N THR A 30 0.34 3.93 22.59
CA THR A 30 0.59 5.29 23.07
C THR A 30 0.46 6.30 21.95
N GLU A 31 0.15 7.54 22.32
CA GLU A 31 0.35 8.67 21.42
C GLU A 31 1.86 8.84 21.20
N GLY A 32 2.35 8.30 20.10
CA GLY A 32 3.74 8.51 19.69
C GLY A 32 3.89 9.85 18.97
N THR A 33 5.12 10.27 18.74
CA THR A 33 5.50 11.59 18.21
C THR A 33 4.59 12.12 17.10
N LYS A 34 4.26 11.31 16.09
CA LYS A 34 3.38 11.76 14.98
C LYS A 34 1.91 11.81 15.36
N SER A 35 1.43 10.82 16.11
CA SER A 35 0.03 10.80 16.51
C SER A 35 -0.26 11.88 17.55
N ALA A 36 0.68 12.20 18.43
CA ALA A 36 0.58 13.31 19.37
C ALA A 36 0.38 14.65 18.65
N ILE A 37 1.14 14.91 17.57
CA ILE A 37 0.97 16.11 16.74
C ILE A 37 -0.42 16.15 16.13
N LEU A 38 -0.85 15.05 15.49
CA LEU A 38 -2.16 15.00 14.83
C LEU A 38 -3.32 15.15 15.82
N THR A 39 -3.21 14.55 17.00
CA THR A 39 -4.22 14.62 18.04
C THR A 39 -4.27 16.02 18.66
N ALA A 40 -3.13 16.62 18.95
CA ALA A 40 -3.04 18.00 19.43
C ALA A 40 -3.63 18.99 18.45
N CYS A 41 -3.26 18.92 17.17
CA CYS A 41 -3.80 19.78 16.12
C CYS A 41 -5.31 19.65 15.97
N ARG A 42 -5.84 18.43 16.03
CA ARG A 42 -7.29 18.16 15.99
C ARG A 42 -8.03 18.74 17.20
N GLY A 43 -7.41 18.70 18.37
CA GLY A 43 -7.96 19.19 19.63
C GLY A 43 -7.75 20.68 19.87
N TYR A 44 -6.81 21.31 19.17
CA TYR A 44 -6.47 22.73 19.32
C TYR A 44 -7.69 23.62 19.02
N ARG A 45 -7.92 24.63 19.87
CA ARG A 45 -9.00 25.60 19.69
C ARG A 45 -8.48 27.01 19.99
N SER A 46 -8.80 27.94 19.10
CA SER A 46 -8.60 29.37 19.27
C SER A 46 -9.66 30.15 18.49
N GLU A 47 -9.69 31.47 18.60
CA GLU A 47 -10.62 32.31 17.82
C GLU A 47 -10.42 32.09 16.31
N ASP A 48 -9.17 31.95 15.86
CA ASP A 48 -8.81 31.74 14.45
C ASP A 48 -9.02 30.30 13.99
N TYR A 49 -9.03 29.34 14.92
CA TYR A 49 -9.14 27.89 14.64
C TYR A 49 -10.21 27.22 15.51
N PRO A 50 -11.51 27.59 15.33
CA PRO A 50 -12.60 27.06 16.17
C PRO A 50 -12.84 25.56 15.98
N ASP A 51 -12.50 25.00 14.81
CA ASP A 51 -12.68 23.59 14.47
C ASP A 51 -11.38 22.76 14.56
N GLY A 52 -10.30 23.38 15.07
CA GLY A 52 -8.97 22.80 15.10
C GLY A 52 -8.10 23.15 13.90
N ILE A 53 -6.84 22.74 13.95
CA ILE A 53 -5.89 22.93 12.85
C ILE A 53 -6.20 21.94 11.74
N ASP A 54 -6.17 22.41 10.49
CA ASP A 54 -6.46 21.58 9.32
C ASP A 54 -5.59 20.32 9.28
N VAL A 55 -6.19 19.20 8.84
CA VAL A 55 -5.53 17.88 8.81
C VAL A 55 -4.29 17.88 7.92
N ASP A 56 -4.31 18.59 6.79
CA ASP A 56 -3.17 18.65 5.88
C ASP A 56 -1.99 19.38 6.53
N LEU A 57 -2.26 20.44 7.30
CA LEU A 57 -1.26 21.18 8.02
C LEU A 57 -0.69 20.39 9.21
N ALA A 58 -1.56 19.66 9.92
CA ALA A 58 -1.14 18.75 10.97
C ALA A 58 -0.24 17.61 10.40
N GLN A 59 -0.59 17.06 9.24
CA GLN A 59 0.24 16.08 8.54
C GLN A 59 1.57 16.66 8.08
N TYR A 60 1.58 17.91 7.61
CA TYR A 60 2.81 18.61 7.27
C TYR A 60 3.72 18.74 8.49
N MET A 61 3.23 19.27 9.63
CA MET A 61 4.01 19.34 10.87
C MET A 61 4.54 17.96 11.30
N SER A 62 3.69 16.95 11.27
CA SER A 62 4.07 15.56 11.54
C SER A 62 5.16 15.04 10.59
N SER A 63 5.19 15.52 9.34
CA SER A 63 6.18 15.11 8.35
C SER A 63 7.57 15.68 8.60
N LEU A 64 7.69 16.77 9.35
CA LEU A 64 8.96 17.39 9.71
C LEU A 64 9.76 16.60 10.76
N ILE A 65 9.15 15.59 11.40
CA ILE A 65 9.80 14.76 12.40
C ILE A 65 10.81 13.84 11.72
N PRO A 66 12.12 13.93 12.08
CA PRO A 66 13.13 13.06 11.52
C PRO A 66 12.92 11.59 11.92
N GLN A 67 13.37 10.71 11.04
CA GLN A 67 13.40 9.28 11.29
C GLN A 67 14.82 8.76 11.12
N GLU A 68 15.28 8.00 12.10
CA GLU A 68 16.60 7.37 12.08
C GLU A 68 16.43 5.87 12.26
N ARG A 69 17.00 5.08 11.37
CA ARG A 69 16.93 3.59 11.40
C ARG A 69 15.50 3.04 11.57
N GLY A 70 14.51 3.69 10.98
CA GLY A 70 13.11 3.29 11.10
C GLY A 70 12.37 3.82 12.33
N PHE A 71 13.07 4.45 13.29
CA PHE A 71 12.48 5.04 14.49
C PHE A 71 12.38 6.56 14.38
N LEU A 72 11.23 7.10 14.77
CA LEU A 72 11.04 8.55 14.86
C LEU A 72 11.82 9.12 16.04
N TRP A 73 12.30 10.35 15.88
CA TRP A 73 12.80 11.08 17.02
C TRP A 73 11.68 11.40 18.00
N SER A 74 11.99 11.43 19.31
CA SER A 74 11.04 11.93 20.31
C SER A 74 10.76 13.42 20.09
N ILE A 75 9.60 13.91 20.54
CA ILE A 75 9.28 15.34 20.48
C ILE A 75 10.36 16.14 21.20
N SER A 76 10.84 15.67 22.34
CA SER A 76 11.93 16.31 23.10
C SER A 76 13.21 16.44 22.27
N ASP A 77 13.66 15.36 21.61
CA ASP A 77 14.86 15.40 20.75
C ASP A 77 14.65 16.37 19.55
N VAL A 78 13.44 16.47 19.03
CA VAL A 78 13.10 17.37 17.91
C VAL A 78 13.11 18.84 18.33
N VAL A 79 12.64 19.14 19.53
CA VAL A 79 12.51 20.51 20.05
C VAL A 79 13.83 21.02 20.65
N TYR A 80 14.47 20.20 21.48
CA TYR A 80 15.63 20.62 22.27
C TYR A 80 16.97 20.06 21.74
N GLY A 81 16.89 19.08 20.86
CA GLY A 81 18.07 18.30 20.47
C GLY A 81 18.45 17.24 21.52
N ASN A 82 19.49 16.48 21.23
CA ASN A 82 20.04 15.46 22.13
C ASN A 82 21.53 15.25 21.80
N GLU A 83 22.41 15.76 22.65
CA GLU A 83 23.86 15.69 22.42
C GLU A 83 24.38 14.24 22.44
N GLU A 84 23.85 13.38 23.31
CA GLU A 84 24.25 11.97 23.38
C GLU A 84 23.96 11.20 22.09
N LYS A 85 22.96 11.63 21.34
CA LYS A 85 22.54 11.03 20.07
C LYS A 85 22.98 11.85 18.85
N ASP A 86 23.81 12.88 19.03
CA ASP A 86 24.21 13.85 17.97
C ASP A 86 22.99 14.41 17.20
N ARG A 87 21.92 14.75 17.93
CA ARG A 87 20.69 15.31 17.36
C ARG A 87 20.59 16.80 17.66
N LYS A 88 20.45 17.60 16.61
CA LYS A 88 20.20 19.04 16.71
C LYS A 88 18.70 19.33 16.65
N PRO A 89 18.21 20.40 17.31
CA PRO A 89 16.82 20.83 17.22
C PRO A 89 16.39 21.00 15.76
N VAL A 90 15.16 20.59 15.44
CA VAL A 90 14.56 20.76 14.10
C VAL A 90 13.89 22.12 14.04
N SER A 91 14.64 23.15 13.69
CA SER A 91 14.19 24.54 13.69
C SER A 91 12.95 24.80 12.85
N THR A 92 12.78 24.05 11.73
CA THR A 92 11.58 24.13 10.89
C THR A 92 10.34 23.67 11.63
N PHE A 93 10.40 22.55 12.35
CA PHE A 93 9.28 22.06 13.15
C PHE A 93 8.91 23.03 14.26
N VAL A 94 9.91 23.50 15.01
CA VAL A 94 9.72 24.45 16.12
C VAL A 94 9.07 25.73 15.62
N ARG A 95 9.52 26.26 14.49
CA ARG A 95 8.93 27.46 13.88
C ARG A 95 7.47 27.26 13.47
N GLU A 96 7.16 26.14 12.82
CA GLU A 96 5.78 25.88 12.35
C GLU A 96 4.81 25.69 13.52
N VAL A 97 5.21 24.95 14.56
CA VAL A 97 4.37 24.72 15.74
C VAL A 97 4.16 26.01 16.55
N ASN A 98 5.19 26.85 16.66
CA ASN A 98 5.12 28.11 17.42
C ASN A 98 4.23 29.19 16.76
N GLN A 99 3.76 28.98 15.51
CA GLN A 99 2.72 29.83 14.92
C GLN A 99 1.37 29.68 15.64
N TYR A 100 1.21 28.62 16.44
CA TYR A 100 0.00 28.29 17.19
C TYR A 100 0.29 28.38 18.69
N PRO A 101 -0.08 29.45 19.38
CA PRO A 101 0.23 29.63 20.81
C PRO A 101 -0.25 28.47 21.66
N GLY A 102 0.64 27.86 22.46
CA GLY A 102 0.34 26.73 23.34
C GLY A 102 0.22 25.36 22.65
N LEU A 103 0.31 25.26 21.33
CA LEU A 103 0.21 23.97 20.63
C LEU A 103 1.35 23.01 21.03
N LEU A 104 2.58 23.54 21.17
CA LEU A 104 3.73 22.73 21.57
C LEU A 104 3.54 22.10 22.95
N ASP A 105 3.01 22.85 23.90
CA ASP A 105 2.74 22.35 25.25
C ASP A 105 1.71 21.23 25.25
N ILE A 106 0.67 21.36 24.41
CA ILE A 106 -0.33 20.32 24.22
C ILE A 106 0.32 19.06 23.62
N ILE A 107 1.15 19.22 22.57
CA ILE A 107 1.86 18.08 21.94
C ILE A 107 2.73 17.37 22.98
N MET A 108 3.53 18.13 23.74
CA MET A 108 4.43 17.58 24.77
C MET A 108 3.65 16.88 25.88
N SER A 109 2.47 17.37 26.26
CA SER A 109 1.65 16.79 27.33
C SER A 109 1.00 15.48 26.96
N ILE A 110 0.74 15.24 25.67
CA ILE A 110 0.07 14.02 25.21
C ILE A 110 1.04 12.99 24.61
N ASP A 111 2.29 13.37 24.30
CA ASP A 111 3.30 12.45 23.80
C ASP A 111 3.58 11.35 24.84
N GLY A 112 3.45 10.09 24.42
CA GLY A 112 3.64 8.94 25.30
C GLY A 112 2.41 8.50 26.11
N LEU A 113 1.32 9.26 26.15
CA LEU A 113 0.11 8.85 26.85
C LEU A 113 -0.54 7.62 26.21
N ILE A 114 -1.02 6.70 27.04
CA ILE A 114 -1.77 5.53 26.57
C ILE A 114 -3.11 5.99 26.01
N ASN A 115 -3.36 5.68 24.74
CA ASN A 115 -4.59 6.05 24.02
C ASN A 115 -5.48 4.86 23.68
N LYS A 116 -4.94 3.65 23.66
CA LYS A 116 -5.70 2.43 23.34
C LYS A 116 -5.10 1.20 24.00
N ARG A 117 -5.93 0.18 24.15
CA ARG A 117 -5.53 -1.17 24.51
C ARG A 117 -5.92 -2.16 23.41
N SER A 118 -5.08 -3.16 23.20
CA SER A 118 -5.30 -4.24 22.24
C SER A 118 -4.64 -5.53 22.75
N SER A 119 -4.96 -6.65 22.13
CA SER A 119 -4.24 -7.89 22.36
C SER A 119 -2.87 -7.86 21.69
N HIS A 120 -1.87 -8.47 22.33
CA HIS A 120 -0.55 -8.67 21.72
C HIS A 120 -0.66 -9.57 20.47
N ALA A 121 0.09 -9.27 19.43
CA ALA A 121 0.00 -9.95 18.14
C ALA A 121 0.29 -11.46 18.22
N SER A 122 1.25 -11.88 19.07
CA SER A 122 1.69 -13.29 19.21
C SER A 122 1.64 -13.80 20.65
N GLY A 123 1.80 -12.91 21.64
CA GLY A 123 2.02 -13.28 23.04
C GLY A 123 0.75 -13.72 23.74
N VAL A 124 0.81 -14.89 24.33
CA VAL A 124 -0.24 -15.42 25.23
C VAL A 124 0.37 -15.98 26.50
N ILE A 125 -0.42 -16.06 27.53
CA ILE A 125 -0.09 -16.77 28.79
C ILE A 125 -1.00 -18.01 28.87
N LEU A 126 -0.41 -19.12 29.24
CA LEU A 126 -1.11 -20.38 29.48
C LEU A 126 -1.25 -20.61 30.98
N TYR A 127 -2.49 -20.62 31.45
CA TYR A 127 -2.80 -20.89 32.86
C TYR A 127 -3.15 -22.36 33.06
N GLY A 128 -2.67 -22.94 34.18
CA GLY A 128 -2.97 -24.33 34.58
C GLY A 128 -4.19 -24.44 35.53
N GLU A 129 -4.53 -23.32 36.19
CA GLU A 129 -5.58 -23.18 37.17
C GLU A 129 -6.45 -21.95 36.85
N ASP A 130 -7.43 -21.65 37.72
CA ASP A 130 -8.27 -20.46 37.51
C ASP A 130 -7.43 -19.18 37.56
N PRO A 131 -7.24 -18.46 36.46
CA PRO A 131 -6.36 -17.30 36.40
C PRO A 131 -6.92 -16.11 37.20
N PHE A 132 -8.19 -16.09 37.53
CA PHE A 132 -8.80 -14.97 38.28
C PHE A 132 -8.41 -14.94 39.76
N GLU A 133 -7.83 -16.02 40.29
CA GLU A 133 -7.26 -16.03 41.63
C GLU A 133 -5.90 -15.34 41.72
N THR A 134 -5.14 -15.35 40.62
CA THR A 134 -3.73 -14.92 40.62
C THR A 134 -3.43 -13.72 39.74
N ALA A 135 -4.30 -13.39 38.76
CA ALA A 135 -4.05 -12.36 37.78
C ALA A 135 -5.25 -11.45 37.53
N SER A 136 -5.03 -10.29 37.01
CA SER A 136 -6.06 -9.29 36.65
C SER A 136 -6.25 -9.20 35.14
N PHE A 137 -7.51 -9.10 34.74
CA PHE A 137 -7.87 -9.09 33.31
C PHE A 137 -8.77 -7.92 32.95
N MET A 138 -8.74 -7.55 31.68
CA MET A 138 -9.62 -6.55 31.08
C MET A 138 -10.08 -7.03 29.70
N ARG A 139 -11.08 -6.36 29.14
CA ARG A 139 -11.54 -6.65 27.79
C ARG A 139 -11.04 -5.62 26.80
N THR A 140 -10.68 -6.08 25.57
CA THR A 140 -10.48 -5.19 24.44
C THR A 140 -11.78 -4.50 24.04
N PRO A 141 -11.78 -3.44 23.25
CA PRO A 141 -13.00 -2.89 22.65
C PRO A 141 -13.82 -3.91 21.85
N GLY A 142 -13.17 -4.93 21.28
CA GLY A 142 -13.82 -6.05 20.58
C GLY A 142 -14.41 -7.12 21.48
N GLY A 143 -14.18 -7.05 22.80
CA GLY A 143 -14.73 -8.00 23.78
C GLY A 143 -13.76 -9.11 24.23
N ASP A 144 -12.60 -9.25 23.57
CA ASP A 144 -11.61 -10.28 23.92
C ASP A 144 -10.99 -10.05 25.28
N LEU A 145 -10.80 -11.13 26.06
CA LEU A 145 -10.15 -11.08 27.37
C LEU A 145 -8.63 -11.00 27.19
N ILE A 146 -8.01 -10.01 27.84
CA ILE A 146 -6.57 -9.79 27.86
C ILE A 146 -6.09 -9.49 29.28
N THR A 147 -4.78 -9.61 29.54
CA THR A 147 -4.20 -9.20 30.83
C THR A 147 -4.39 -7.70 31.08
N CYS A 148 -4.39 -7.27 32.35
CA CYS A 148 -4.37 -5.83 32.70
C CYS A 148 -2.99 -5.19 32.57
N TYR A 149 -1.96 -5.94 32.26
CA TYR A 149 -0.56 -5.53 32.21
C TYR A 149 0.08 -5.99 30.88
N ASP A 150 1.13 -5.29 30.49
CA ASP A 150 1.90 -5.59 29.30
C ASP A 150 2.89 -6.74 29.51
N LEU A 151 3.68 -7.05 28.49
CA LEU A 151 4.67 -8.12 28.52
C LEU A 151 5.68 -7.99 29.64
N HIS A 152 6.21 -6.78 29.88
CA HIS A 152 7.26 -6.58 30.89
C HIS A 152 6.72 -6.77 32.30
N MET A 153 5.49 -6.32 32.54
CA MET A 153 4.79 -6.54 33.80
C MET A 153 4.40 -8.01 34.01
N ALA A 154 4.01 -8.70 32.92
CA ALA A 154 3.70 -10.14 32.96
C ALA A 154 4.94 -10.96 33.38
N GLU A 155 6.10 -10.68 32.76
CA GLU A 155 7.37 -11.32 33.15
C GLU A 155 7.75 -11.00 34.61
N ALA A 156 7.56 -9.76 35.03
CA ALA A 156 7.81 -9.35 36.42
C ALA A 156 6.87 -9.99 37.43
N ALA A 157 5.63 -10.29 37.05
CA ALA A 157 4.65 -11.03 37.84
C ALA A 157 4.92 -12.54 37.93
N GLY A 158 5.90 -13.04 37.13
CA GLY A 158 6.27 -14.46 37.09
C GLY A 158 5.53 -15.26 36.01
N ASP A 159 4.72 -14.61 35.18
CA ASP A 159 4.05 -15.25 34.06
C ASP A 159 5.04 -15.65 32.96
N THR A 160 4.79 -16.79 32.34
CA THR A 160 5.55 -17.23 31.17
C THR A 160 4.76 -16.91 29.89
N LYS A 161 5.35 -16.03 29.07
CA LYS A 161 4.78 -15.71 27.76
C LYS A 161 5.15 -16.76 26.73
N TYR A 162 4.16 -17.22 26.00
CA TYR A 162 4.32 -18.05 24.81
C TYR A 162 4.02 -17.24 23.57
N ASP A 163 4.90 -17.30 22.57
CA ASP A 163 4.73 -16.58 21.31
C ASP A 163 4.18 -17.53 20.23
N PHE A 164 2.96 -17.26 19.80
CA PHE A 164 2.33 -17.94 18.67
C PHE A 164 2.56 -17.10 17.39
N LEU A 165 3.77 -17.19 16.86
CA LEU A 165 4.15 -16.45 15.66
C LEU A 165 3.38 -16.97 14.45
N VAL A 166 2.80 -16.03 13.69
CA VAL A 166 2.10 -16.32 12.45
C VAL A 166 2.93 -15.90 11.26
N THR A 167 2.91 -16.70 10.20
CA THR A 167 3.60 -16.40 8.94
C THR A 167 2.66 -16.71 7.77
N GLU A 168 2.46 -15.72 6.88
CA GLU A 168 1.61 -15.89 5.69
C GLU A 168 2.08 -17.01 4.78
N ILE A 169 3.39 -17.30 4.79
CA ILE A 169 3.94 -18.40 3.99
C ILE A 169 3.33 -19.77 4.34
N SER A 170 2.97 -19.96 5.61
CA SER A 170 2.31 -21.21 6.03
C SER A 170 0.91 -21.35 5.40
N ASP A 171 0.18 -20.22 5.23
CA ASP A 171 -1.08 -20.24 4.49
C ASP A 171 -0.88 -20.55 3.01
N LYS A 172 0.20 -20.04 2.40
CA LYS A 172 0.54 -20.34 1.00
C LYS A 172 0.85 -21.83 0.80
N ILE A 173 1.60 -22.44 1.71
CA ILE A 173 1.88 -23.89 1.70
C ILE A 173 0.58 -24.70 1.82
N ILE A 174 -0.29 -24.34 2.76
CA ILE A 174 -1.60 -24.99 2.93
C ILE A 174 -2.43 -24.84 1.67
N LYS A 175 -2.51 -23.63 1.12
CA LYS A 175 -3.29 -23.36 -0.09
C LYS A 175 -2.75 -24.11 -1.30
N CYS A 176 -1.43 -24.24 -1.42
CA CYS A 176 -0.82 -25.06 -2.47
C CYS A 176 -1.25 -26.53 -2.37
N PHE A 177 -1.20 -27.13 -1.18
CA PHE A 177 -1.71 -28.48 -0.97
C PHE A 177 -3.21 -28.59 -1.27
N GLU A 178 -4.03 -27.64 -0.85
CA GLU A 178 -5.48 -27.63 -1.16
C GLU A 178 -5.75 -27.62 -2.67
N LEU A 179 -4.99 -26.85 -3.44
CA LEU A 179 -5.10 -26.79 -4.90
C LEU A 179 -4.66 -28.12 -5.54
N LEU A 180 -3.54 -28.69 -5.10
CA LEU A 180 -3.03 -29.98 -5.60
C LEU A 180 -4.00 -31.12 -5.31
N VAL A 181 -4.62 -31.16 -4.12
CA VAL A 181 -5.65 -32.13 -3.76
C VAL A 181 -6.91 -31.93 -4.59
N LYS A 182 -7.37 -30.68 -4.74
CA LYS A 182 -8.55 -30.34 -5.54
C LYS A 182 -8.46 -30.82 -6.97
N ASP A 183 -7.28 -30.71 -7.57
CA ASP A 183 -7.03 -31.13 -8.95
C ASP A 183 -6.57 -32.63 -9.04
N ASN A 184 -6.63 -33.40 -7.94
CA ASN A 184 -6.22 -34.80 -7.84
C ASN A 184 -4.76 -35.07 -8.27
N VAL A 185 -3.87 -34.08 -8.08
CA VAL A 185 -2.42 -34.23 -8.32
C VAL A 185 -1.78 -35.02 -7.19
N ILE A 186 -2.28 -34.83 -5.97
CA ILE A 186 -1.87 -35.57 -4.77
C ILE A 186 -3.10 -36.15 -4.05
N GLU A 187 -2.86 -37.09 -3.18
CA GLU A 187 -3.90 -37.75 -2.39
C GLU A 187 -4.58 -36.77 -1.39
N ASN A 188 -5.85 -36.98 -1.13
CA ASN A 188 -6.59 -36.25 -0.12
C ASN A 188 -6.29 -36.79 1.29
N LEU A 189 -5.22 -36.31 1.89
CA LEU A 189 -4.77 -36.65 3.24
C LEU A 189 -4.96 -35.44 4.18
N ILE A 190 -4.90 -35.69 5.50
CA ILE A 190 -4.86 -34.58 6.45
C ILE A 190 -3.53 -33.81 6.30
N LEU A 191 -3.56 -32.53 6.65
CA LEU A 191 -2.41 -31.60 6.43
C LEU A 191 -1.09 -32.10 7.02
N ARG A 192 -1.12 -32.77 8.18
CA ARG A 192 0.06 -33.38 8.81
C ARG A 192 0.69 -34.47 7.92
N ASP A 193 -0.13 -35.31 7.34
CA ASP A 193 0.36 -36.41 6.50
C ASP A 193 0.88 -35.90 5.16
N LEU A 194 0.23 -34.87 4.58
CA LEU A 194 0.75 -34.13 3.42
C LEU A 194 2.10 -33.49 3.73
N TYR A 195 2.23 -32.79 4.85
CA TYR A 195 3.49 -32.22 5.30
C TYR A 195 4.59 -33.29 5.41
N ASN A 196 4.31 -34.35 6.15
CA ASN A 196 5.27 -35.43 6.39
C ASN A 196 5.68 -36.14 5.10
N LYS A 197 4.75 -36.31 4.15
CA LYS A 197 5.01 -37.02 2.90
C LYS A 197 5.78 -36.21 1.87
N TYR A 198 5.53 -34.91 1.80
CA TYR A 198 6.01 -34.09 0.69
C TYR A 198 7.06 -33.04 1.05
N ILE A 199 7.03 -32.47 2.26
CA ILE A 199 7.91 -31.32 2.61
C ILE A 199 8.54 -31.38 4.00
N HIS A 200 8.47 -32.53 4.69
CA HIS A 200 9.21 -32.70 5.94
C HIS A 200 10.72 -32.52 5.67
N PRO A 201 11.48 -31.84 6.54
CA PRO A 201 12.91 -31.61 6.33
C PRO A 201 13.73 -32.87 6.04
N GLU A 202 13.32 -34.02 6.59
CA GLU A 202 13.96 -35.31 6.35
C GLU A 202 13.66 -35.94 4.97
N ILE A 203 12.61 -35.47 4.28
CA ILE A 203 12.22 -35.92 2.94
C ILE A 203 12.89 -35.11 1.86
N ILE A 204 13.19 -33.82 2.15
CA ILE A 204 13.81 -32.94 1.18
C ILE A 204 15.29 -33.26 1.05
N ASP A 205 15.69 -33.70 -0.14
CA ASP A 205 17.10 -33.88 -0.47
C ASP A 205 17.75 -32.49 -0.67
N THR A 206 18.39 -32.01 0.39
CA THR A 206 19.09 -30.72 0.38
C THR A 206 20.42 -30.76 -0.37
N THR A 207 20.86 -31.94 -0.87
CA THR A 207 22.02 -32.04 -1.76
C THR A 207 21.64 -31.79 -3.22
N ASN A 208 20.35 -31.73 -3.54
CA ASN A 208 19.87 -31.37 -4.86
C ASN A 208 20.23 -29.88 -5.18
N THR A 209 21.11 -29.70 -6.15
CA THR A 209 21.63 -28.40 -6.57
C THR A 209 20.57 -27.50 -7.18
N ASP A 210 19.46 -28.05 -7.69
CA ASP A 210 18.40 -27.24 -8.30
C ASP A 210 17.70 -26.34 -7.29
N ILE A 211 17.56 -26.76 -6.02
CA ILE A 211 17.05 -25.92 -4.93
C ILE A 211 17.86 -24.62 -4.82
N TRP A 212 19.17 -24.78 -4.84
CA TRP A 212 20.12 -23.66 -4.66
C TRP A 212 20.23 -22.78 -5.91
N ASN A 213 20.12 -23.38 -7.08
CA ASN A 213 20.07 -22.65 -8.36
C ASN A 213 18.81 -21.76 -8.42
N HIS A 214 17.66 -22.30 -8.06
CA HIS A 214 16.42 -21.51 -7.98
C HIS A 214 16.51 -20.37 -6.94
N LEU A 215 17.10 -20.66 -5.76
CA LEU A 215 17.30 -19.62 -4.75
C LEU A 215 18.21 -18.49 -5.27
N ALA A 216 19.34 -18.86 -5.91
CA ALA A 216 20.30 -17.89 -6.45
C ALA A 216 19.75 -17.11 -7.66
N ALA A 217 18.91 -17.74 -8.50
CA ALA A 217 18.22 -17.08 -9.61
C ALA A 217 17.12 -16.13 -9.10
N GLY A 218 16.46 -16.48 -7.99
CA GLY A 218 15.32 -15.73 -7.44
C GLY A 218 14.08 -15.85 -8.31
N ASP A 219 13.90 -16.97 -8.99
CA ASP A 219 12.82 -17.24 -9.93
C ASP A 219 11.61 -17.96 -9.30
N VAL A 220 11.68 -18.30 -8.01
CA VAL A 220 10.57 -18.83 -7.23
C VAL A 220 9.89 -17.71 -6.47
N MET A 221 8.59 -17.59 -6.64
CA MET A 221 7.79 -16.59 -5.99
C MET A 221 7.72 -16.82 -4.48
N ASP A 222 7.81 -15.72 -3.71
CA ASP A 222 7.59 -15.69 -2.26
C ASP A 222 8.42 -16.72 -1.45
N VAL A 223 9.69 -16.91 -1.80
CA VAL A 223 10.61 -17.69 -0.98
C VAL A 223 10.74 -17.02 0.39
N PHE A 224 10.40 -17.77 1.45
CA PHE A 224 10.35 -17.19 2.79
C PHE A 224 11.68 -16.59 3.21
N GLN A 225 11.66 -15.34 3.68
CA GLN A 225 12.80 -14.46 4.01
C GLN A 225 13.60 -13.94 2.80
N PHE A 226 13.52 -14.54 1.61
CA PHE A 226 14.32 -14.20 0.43
C PHE A 226 13.51 -13.58 -0.71
N SER A 227 12.24 -13.30 -0.51
CA SER A 227 11.37 -12.63 -1.49
C SER A 227 11.40 -11.10 -1.43
N THR A 228 12.05 -10.50 -0.43
CA THR A 228 12.24 -9.04 -0.37
C THR A 228 13.50 -8.62 -1.13
N GLY A 229 13.57 -7.34 -1.58
CA GLY A 229 14.74 -6.85 -2.31
C GLY A 229 16.06 -7.16 -1.61
N VAL A 230 16.16 -6.96 -0.29
CA VAL A 230 17.36 -7.29 0.50
C VAL A 230 17.62 -8.80 0.54
N GLY A 231 16.58 -9.61 0.73
CA GLY A 231 16.71 -11.08 0.77
C GLY A 231 17.14 -11.64 -0.57
N LEU A 232 16.53 -11.18 -1.66
CA LEU A 232 16.88 -11.59 -3.01
C LEU A 232 18.31 -11.19 -3.37
N ALA A 233 18.70 -9.94 -3.05
CA ALA A 233 20.06 -9.45 -3.31
C ALA A 233 21.11 -10.30 -2.60
N ILE A 234 20.87 -10.69 -1.34
CA ILE A 234 21.80 -11.53 -0.60
C ILE A 234 21.83 -12.96 -1.13
N ALA A 235 20.70 -13.53 -1.54
CA ALA A 235 20.67 -14.85 -2.17
C ALA A 235 21.49 -14.89 -3.46
N LYS A 236 21.33 -13.88 -4.32
CA LYS A 236 22.12 -13.71 -5.55
C LYS A 236 23.60 -13.49 -5.28
N LYS A 237 23.93 -12.75 -4.21
CA LYS A 237 25.31 -12.42 -3.84
C LYS A 237 26.05 -13.59 -3.21
N LEU A 238 25.48 -14.24 -2.22
CA LEU A 238 26.11 -15.32 -1.46
C LEU A 238 25.97 -16.69 -2.11
N LYS A 239 24.94 -16.91 -2.94
CA LYS A 239 24.64 -18.17 -3.62
C LYS A 239 24.75 -19.38 -2.69
N PRO A 240 23.93 -19.46 -1.64
CA PRO A 240 23.98 -20.57 -0.68
C PRO A 240 23.83 -21.92 -1.38
N LYS A 241 24.54 -22.94 -0.88
CA LYS A 241 24.56 -24.29 -1.47
C LYS A 241 24.00 -25.36 -0.54
N ASP A 242 23.65 -24.99 0.67
CA ASP A 242 23.06 -25.89 1.68
C ASP A 242 22.26 -25.08 2.73
N PRO A 243 21.52 -25.77 3.62
CA PRO A 243 20.68 -25.11 4.62
C PRO A 243 21.43 -24.21 5.60
N MET A 244 22.70 -24.54 5.92
CA MET A 244 23.50 -23.76 6.85
C MET A 244 24.01 -22.47 6.21
N GLU A 245 24.44 -22.52 4.95
CA GLU A 245 24.80 -21.31 4.19
C GLU A 245 23.58 -20.41 3.97
N MET A 246 22.39 -20.98 3.72
CA MET A 246 21.14 -20.22 3.65
C MET A 246 20.80 -19.56 5.00
N THR A 247 21.08 -20.26 6.10
CA THR A 247 20.93 -19.75 7.46
C THR A 247 21.89 -18.58 7.72
N ALA A 248 23.15 -18.71 7.30
CA ALA A 248 24.13 -17.62 7.37
C ALA A 248 23.70 -16.42 6.53
N ALA A 249 23.23 -16.66 5.29
CA ALA A 249 22.69 -15.59 4.43
C ALA A 249 21.52 -14.85 5.10
N ASN A 250 20.58 -15.57 5.71
CA ASN A 250 19.47 -14.99 6.47
C ASN A 250 19.96 -14.14 7.66
N ALA A 251 20.98 -14.60 8.39
CA ALA A 251 21.57 -13.84 9.48
C ALA A 251 22.31 -12.60 8.98
N MET A 252 23.09 -12.73 7.91
CA MET A 252 23.93 -11.64 7.35
C MET A 252 23.11 -10.50 6.73
N MET A 253 21.84 -10.69 6.36
CA MET A 253 20.96 -9.59 5.97
C MET A 253 20.85 -8.49 7.03
N ARG A 254 21.15 -8.81 8.27
CA ARG A 254 20.88 -7.96 9.45
C ARG A 254 22.14 -7.50 10.16
N LEU A 255 23.29 -8.04 9.77
CA LEU A 255 24.57 -7.63 10.33
C LEU A 255 24.92 -6.22 9.88
N MET A 256 25.56 -5.49 10.78
CA MET A 256 26.04 -4.13 10.51
C MET A 256 27.41 -4.18 9.84
N SER A 257 27.62 -3.35 8.83
CA SER A 257 28.93 -3.02 8.30
C SER A 257 29.37 -1.65 8.80
N GLU A 258 30.59 -1.53 9.25
CA GLU A 258 31.21 -0.24 9.52
C GLU A 258 31.60 0.42 8.19
N LYS A 259 31.51 1.75 8.16
CA LYS A 259 31.92 2.51 6.99
C LYS A 259 33.41 2.30 6.77
N ASP A 260 33.80 2.06 5.52
CA ASP A 260 35.17 1.83 5.06
C ASP A 260 35.82 0.49 5.53
N LYS A 261 35.02 -0.48 6.04
CA LYS A 261 35.47 -1.85 6.31
C LYS A 261 34.74 -2.87 5.43
N GLU A 262 35.42 -4.01 5.16
CA GLU A 262 34.79 -5.14 4.45
C GLU A 262 33.56 -5.63 5.22
N SER A 263 32.43 -5.77 4.53
CA SER A 263 31.23 -6.34 5.14
C SER A 263 31.35 -7.86 5.31
N GLN A 264 30.59 -8.44 6.27
CA GLN A 264 30.58 -9.90 6.44
C GLN A 264 30.08 -10.63 5.17
N GLN A 265 29.22 -9.99 4.38
CA GLN A 265 28.76 -10.52 3.10
C GLN A 265 29.90 -10.54 2.06
N ASP A 266 30.68 -9.46 1.95
CA ASP A 266 31.81 -9.38 1.03
C ASP A 266 32.90 -10.37 1.43
N ARG A 267 33.16 -10.48 2.73
CA ARG A 267 34.09 -11.46 3.31
C ARG A 267 33.67 -12.91 2.96
N PHE A 268 32.39 -13.23 3.15
CA PHE A 268 31.84 -14.55 2.80
C PHE A 268 32.12 -14.87 1.33
N VAL A 269 31.74 -13.98 0.42
CA VAL A 269 31.94 -14.16 -1.02
C VAL A 269 33.42 -14.23 -1.37
N ARG A 270 34.27 -13.41 -0.77
CA ARG A 270 35.70 -13.42 -1.02
C ARG A 270 36.31 -14.75 -0.65
N ILE A 271 36.06 -15.25 0.56
CA ILE A 271 36.63 -16.51 1.05
C ILE A 271 36.00 -17.69 0.29
N GLN A 272 34.71 -17.67 -0.01
CA GLN A 272 34.05 -18.70 -0.82
C GLN A 272 34.70 -18.83 -2.23
N ASN A 273 35.05 -17.72 -2.86
CA ASN A 273 35.66 -17.72 -4.19
C ASN A 273 37.14 -18.09 -4.17
N GLN A 274 37.87 -17.75 -3.11
CA GLN A 274 39.30 -17.99 -2.99
C GLN A 274 39.66 -19.32 -2.31
N GLY A 275 38.67 -19.97 -1.69
CA GLY A 275 38.89 -21.16 -0.87
C GLY A 275 39.16 -20.81 0.59
N ILE A 276 39.00 -21.81 1.49
CA ILE A 276 39.18 -21.62 2.91
C ILE A 276 40.64 -21.28 3.31
N GLU A 277 41.59 -21.55 2.44
CA GLU A 277 43.00 -21.19 2.60
C GLU A 277 43.21 -19.66 2.65
N ALA A 278 42.28 -18.90 2.05
CA ALA A 278 42.31 -17.45 2.16
C ALA A 278 42.00 -16.98 3.57
N PHE A 279 41.16 -17.70 4.30
CA PHE A 279 40.85 -17.45 5.70
C PHE A 279 42.03 -17.78 6.59
N ASP A 280 42.69 -18.93 6.37
CA ASP A 280 43.94 -19.32 7.09
C ASP A 280 45.02 -18.27 6.89
N LYS A 281 45.27 -17.87 5.63
CA LYS A 281 46.25 -16.82 5.30
C LYS A 281 45.95 -15.49 6.01
N GLU A 282 44.68 -15.06 6.01
CA GLU A 282 44.27 -13.80 6.65
C GLU A 282 44.59 -13.83 8.16
N MET A 283 44.33 -14.93 8.86
CA MET A 283 44.60 -15.06 10.26
C MET A 283 46.13 -15.07 10.54
N ARG A 284 46.92 -15.73 9.68
CA ARG A 284 48.40 -15.71 9.76
C ARG A 284 48.98 -14.33 9.50
N ASP A 285 48.47 -13.62 8.54
CA ASP A 285 48.89 -12.24 8.23
C ASP A 285 48.61 -11.28 9.41
N HIS A 286 47.60 -11.60 10.23
CA HIS A 286 47.31 -10.91 11.49
C HIS A 286 48.06 -11.49 12.70
N ASN A 287 49.02 -12.41 12.49
CA ASN A 287 49.85 -13.03 13.52
C ASN A 287 49.02 -13.69 14.66
N LEU A 288 47.92 -14.37 14.33
CA LEU A 288 47.18 -15.13 15.33
C LEU A 288 48.01 -16.36 15.75
N PRO A 289 47.97 -16.75 17.05
CA PRO A 289 48.57 -18.00 17.51
C PRO A 289 47.91 -19.20 16.83
N GLU A 290 48.72 -20.24 16.51
CA GLU A 290 48.25 -21.42 15.76
C GLU A 290 47.01 -22.07 16.38
N ARG A 291 46.99 -22.23 17.70
CA ARG A 291 45.82 -22.74 18.42
C ARG A 291 44.56 -21.89 18.18
N MET A 292 44.69 -20.58 18.08
CA MET A 292 43.53 -19.70 17.79
C MET A 292 43.07 -19.86 16.34
N ILE A 293 44.00 -20.05 15.42
CA ILE A 293 43.70 -20.31 14.03
C ILE A 293 42.87 -21.61 13.91
N GLU A 294 43.33 -22.70 14.56
CA GLU A 294 42.61 -23.98 14.61
C GLU A 294 41.17 -23.82 15.17
N LEU A 295 41.03 -23.05 16.24
CA LEU A 295 39.72 -22.80 16.85
C LEU A 295 38.82 -21.93 15.98
N MET A 296 39.36 -20.92 15.31
CA MET A 296 38.62 -20.13 14.36
C MET A 296 38.14 -20.97 13.16
N HIS A 297 38.99 -21.86 12.64
CA HIS A 297 38.57 -22.83 11.62
C HIS A 297 37.44 -23.73 12.11
N LYS A 298 37.55 -24.27 13.34
CA LYS A 298 36.48 -25.09 13.95
C LYS A 298 35.12 -24.41 13.91
N HIS A 299 35.09 -23.09 14.18
CA HIS A 299 33.83 -22.34 14.32
C HIS A 299 33.39 -21.61 13.04
N CYS A 300 34.33 -21.28 12.15
CA CYS A 300 34.03 -20.38 11.02
C CYS A 300 34.09 -21.02 9.63
N ASP A 301 34.73 -22.18 9.46
CA ASP A 301 34.88 -22.81 8.11
C ASP A 301 33.53 -23.05 7.45
N ARG A 302 32.54 -23.49 8.23
CA ARG A 302 31.17 -23.76 7.77
C ARG A 302 30.50 -22.54 7.15
N TYR A 303 30.96 -21.35 7.51
CA TYR A 303 30.41 -20.06 7.11
C TYR A 303 31.46 -19.18 6.37
N TRP A 304 32.41 -19.84 5.70
CA TRP A 304 33.45 -19.18 4.90
C TRP A 304 34.17 -18.07 5.70
N GLY A 305 34.66 -18.43 6.88
CA GLY A 305 35.43 -17.52 7.76
C GLY A 305 34.59 -16.44 8.47
N CYS A 306 33.27 -16.47 8.38
CA CYS A 306 32.39 -15.48 8.97
C CYS A 306 31.77 -15.95 10.29
N CYS A 307 31.53 -15.03 11.22
CA CYS A 307 30.72 -15.24 12.41
C CYS A 307 29.30 -14.72 12.15
N ALA A 308 28.39 -15.60 11.74
CA ALA A 308 27.05 -15.23 11.28
C ALA A 308 25.97 -15.24 12.37
N ILE A 309 26.12 -16.10 13.40
CA ILE A 309 25.10 -16.36 14.43
C ILE A 309 25.64 -16.17 15.85
N GLN A 310 24.73 -15.88 16.78
CA GLN A 310 25.11 -15.56 18.17
C GLN A 310 25.73 -16.73 18.93
N GLU A 311 25.31 -17.95 18.64
CA GLU A 311 25.86 -19.16 19.24
C GLU A 311 27.33 -19.33 18.85
N GLN A 312 27.65 -19.11 17.60
CA GLN A 312 29.01 -19.12 17.06
C GLN A 312 29.90 -18.06 17.74
N MET A 313 29.39 -16.85 17.94
CA MET A 313 30.09 -15.80 18.70
C MET A 313 30.35 -16.25 20.14
N MET A 314 29.36 -16.86 20.81
CA MET A 314 29.56 -17.37 22.16
C MET A 314 30.63 -18.47 22.24
N GLU A 315 30.59 -19.42 21.31
CA GLU A 315 31.57 -20.52 21.21
C GLU A 315 32.99 -19.99 20.95
N ILE A 316 33.16 -19.01 20.07
CA ILE A 316 34.41 -18.33 19.81
C ILE A 316 34.92 -17.64 21.10
N LEU A 317 34.07 -16.91 21.80
CA LEU A 317 34.45 -16.26 23.06
C LEU A 317 34.87 -17.29 24.13
N MET A 318 34.18 -18.43 24.18
CA MET A 318 34.54 -19.52 25.14
C MET A 318 35.87 -20.20 24.79
N ASP A 319 36.00 -20.60 23.54
CA ASP A 319 37.17 -21.43 23.13
C ASP A 319 38.41 -20.59 22.88
N VAL A 320 38.28 -19.36 22.37
CA VAL A 320 39.41 -18.49 21.98
C VAL A 320 39.78 -17.49 23.07
N ALA A 321 38.80 -16.97 23.82
CA ALA A 321 38.98 -15.95 24.82
C ALA A 321 38.76 -16.45 26.26
N ASP A 322 38.65 -17.77 26.49
CA ASP A 322 38.46 -18.41 27.80
C ASP A 322 37.29 -17.80 28.61
N PHE A 323 36.20 -17.41 27.95
CA PHE A 323 34.98 -17.02 28.65
C PHE A 323 34.27 -18.25 29.19
N THR A 324 33.73 -18.14 30.39
CA THR A 324 32.74 -19.11 30.87
C THR A 324 31.43 -18.96 30.07
N LEU A 325 30.58 -20.00 30.07
CA LEU A 325 29.27 -19.94 29.42
C LEU A 325 28.41 -18.76 29.96
N ALA A 326 28.50 -18.46 31.26
CA ALA A 326 27.80 -17.35 31.87
C ALA A 326 28.30 -15.99 31.34
N GLU A 327 29.60 -15.81 31.22
CA GLU A 327 30.23 -14.59 30.66
C GLU A 327 29.90 -14.44 29.17
N ALA A 328 29.97 -15.53 28.39
CA ALA A 328 29.62 -15.53 26.96
C ALA A 328 28.13 -15.18 26.74
N ASN A 329 27.24 -15.70 27.59
CA ASN A 329 25.81 -15.35 27.53
C ASN A 329 25.56 -13.90 27.99
N ALA A 330 26.31 -13.39 28.94
CA ALA A 330 26.25 -11.97 29.29
C ALA A 330 26.71 -11.07 28.14
N ALA A 331 27.82 -11.44 27.47
CA ALA A 331 28.29 -10.76 26.25
C ALA A 331 27.20 -10.76 25.13
N ARG A 332 26.59 -11.90 24.88
CA ARG A 332 25.46 -12.03 23.93
C ARG A 332 24.31 -11.07 24.26
N LYS A 333 23.94 -10.96 25.56
CA LYS A 333 22.88 -10.04 25.98
C LYS A 333 23.25 -8.57 25.76
N VAL A 334 24.51 -8.19 26.01
CA VAL A 334 25.03 -6.84 25.75
C VAL A 334 24.95 -6.50 24.27
N VAL A 335 25.39 -7.42 23.42
CA VAL A 335 25.41 -7.30 21.96
C VAL A 335 23.99 -7.22 21.40
N ALA A 336 23.13 -8.19 21.72
CA ALA A 336 21.76 -8.29 21.18
C ALA A 336 20.82 -7.16 21.66
N LYS A 337 20.96 -6.70 22.91
CA LYS A 337 20.13 -5.63 23.49
C LYS A 337 20.68 -4.21 23.26
N LYS A 338 21.73 -4.06 22.45
CA LYS A 338 22.35 -2.76 22.14
C LYS A 338 22.72 -1.94 23.39
N GLN A 339 23.26 -2.60 24.43
CA GLN A 339 23.67 -1.91 25.65
C GLN A 339 24.98 -1.15 25.41
N MET A 340 24.90 -0.05 24.63
CA MET A 340 26.08 0.70 24.17
C MET A 340 27.01 1.09 25.28
N SER A 341 26.48 1.44 26.46
CA SER A 341 27.30 1.78 27.65
C SER A 341 28.18 0.63 28.17
N LYS A 342 27.80 -0.63 27.89
CA LYS A 342 28.54 -1.83 28.33
C LYS A 342 29.50 -2.40 27.28
N ILE A 343 29.46 -1.90 26.06
CA ILE A 343 30.33 -2.38 24.97
C ILE A 343 31.80 -2.11 25.26
N PRO A 344 32.23 -0.94 25.77
CA PRO A 344 33.65 -0.72 26.12
C PRO A 344 34.17 -1.71 27.16
N ASP A 345 33.36 -2.03 28.20
CA ASP A 345 33.75 -3.00 29.25
C ASP A 345 33.86 -4.41 28.65
N LEU A 346 32.91 -4.82 27.80
CA LEU A 346 32.99 -6.10 27.11
C LEU A 346 34.25 -6.20 26.23
N ARG A 347 34.54 -5.14 25.46
CA ARG A 347 35.74 -5.10 24.64
C ARG A 347 36.99 -5.24 25.50
N LYS A 348 37.05 -4.51 26.59
CA LYS A 348 38.17 -4.61 27.55
C LYS A 348 38.35 -6.03 28.09
N GLN A 349 37.27 -6.71 28.49
CA GLN A 349 37.28 -8.10 28.93
C GLN A 349 37.86 -9.05 27.87
N VAL A 350 37.43 -8.91 26.59
CA VAL A 350 37.96 -9.71 25.49
C VAL A 350 39.46 -9.51 25.33
N TYR A 351 39.93 -8.26 25.37
CA TYR A 351 41.34 -7.94 25.22
C TYR A 351 42.21 -8.45 26.41
N GLU A 352 41.70 -8.34 27.62
CA GLU A 352 42.40 -8.84 28.84
C GLU A 352 42.49 -10.37 28.82
N LYS A 353 41.43 -11.08 28.45
CA LYS A 353 41.43 -12.54 28.45
C LYS A 353 42.31 -13.14 27.35
N ILE A 354 42.26 -12.58 26.15
CA ILE A 354 43.11 -13.02 25.03
C ILE A 354 44.56 -12.68 25.26
N ASN A 355 44.87 -11.62 25.99
CA ASN A 355 46.25 -11.19 26.34
C ASN A 355 47.20 -11.11 25.14
N ASN A 356 46.67 -10.83 23.97
CA ASN A 356 47.39 -10.57 22.71
C ASN A 356 46.56 -9.52 21.92
N THR A 357 47.07 -8.31 21.86
CA THR A 357 46.35 -7.16 21.31
C THR A 357 45.90 -7.37 19.86
N THR A 358 46.76 -7.95 19.00
CA THR A 358 46.48 -8.19 17.60
C THR A 358 45.42 -9.26 17.46
N ALA A 359 45.53 -10.39 18.16
CA ALA A 359 44.55 -11.44 18.17
C ALA A 359 43.18 -10.97 18.74
N ALA A 360 43.23 -10.20 19.85
CA ALA A 360 42.03 -9.64 20.47
C ALA A 360 41.30 -8.66 19.52
N SER A 361 42.05 -7.84 18.79
CA SER A 361 41.50 -6.95 17.78
C SER A 361 40.82 -7.74 16.66
N TYR A 362 41.49 -8.77 16.15
CA TYR A 362 40.96 -9.62 15.12
C TYR A 362 39.64 -10.32 15.54
N ILE A 363 39.62 -10.94 16.72
CA ILE A 363 38.43 -11.61 17.27
C ILE A 363 37.30 -10.59 17.49
N TRP A 364 37.63 -9.42 18.06
CA TRP A 364 36.65 -8.38 18.25
C TRP A 364 36.00 -7.95 16.93
N GLU A 365 36.83 -7.66 15.93
CA GLU A 365 36.36 -7.12 14.64
C GLU A 365 35.62 -8.14 13.78
N ASN A 366 35.97 -9.44 13.86
CA ASN A 366 35.40 -10.46 13.00
C ASN A 366 34.34 -11.36 13.68
N ALA A 367 34.28 -11.41 15.01
CA ALA A 367 33.30 -12.25 15.71
C ALA A 367 32.30 -11.44 16.53
N VAL A 368 32.68 -10.34 17.18
CA VAL A 368 31.80 -9.61 18.11
C VAL A 368 31.20 -8.37 17.46
N ALA A 369 32.00 -7.52 16.86
CA ALA A 369 31.58 -6.24 16.31
C ALA A 369 30.51 -6.38 15.22
N PRO A 370 30.57 -7.34 14.29
CA PRO A 370 29.53 -7.52 13.27
C PRO A 370 28.15 -7.78 13.84
N GLN A 371 28.05 -8.38 15.02
CA GLN A 371 26.80 -8.73 15.68
C GLN A 371 26.24 -7.63 16.59
N LEU A 372 26.97 -6.51 16.75
CA LEU A 372 26.52 -5.40 17.56
C LEU A 372 25.21 -4.82 17.02
N GLY A 373 24.17 -4.96 17.80
CA GLY A 373 22.85 -4.44 17.50
C GLY A 373 21.84 -5.44 16.97
N TYR A 374 22.27 -6.58 16.44
CA TYR A 374 21.40 -7.70 16.11
C TYR A 374 22.21 -9.00 15.96
N ALA A 375 22.07 -9.90 16.90
CA ALA A 375 22.67 -11.23 16.86
C ALA A 375 21.56 -12.27 16.59
N PHE A 376 21.67 -12.99 15.48
CA PHE A 376 20.65 -13.94 15.06
C PHE A 376 20.93 -15.33 15.66
N SER A 377 19.88 -15.98 16.16
CA SER A 377 20.01 -17.29 16.80
C SER A 377 19.86 -18.42 15.78
N LEU A 378 20.67 -19.45 15.87
CA LEU A 378 20.63 -20.63 15.01
C LEU A 378 19.29 -21.37 15.11
N ASN A 379 18.80 -21.60 16.33
CA ASN A 379 17.54 -22.30 16.57
C ASN A 379 16.30 -21.57 16.04
N HIS A 380 16.42 -20.27 15.74
CA HIS A 380 15.40 -19.49 15.08
C HIS A 380 15.63 -19.44 13.55
N SER A 381 16.86 -19.23 13.13
CA SER A 381 17.24 -18.97 11.75
C SER A 381 17.14 -20.22 10.86
N LEU A 382 17.61 -21.37 11.37
CA LEU A 382 17.61 -22.63 10.63
C LEU A 382 16.19 -23.13 10.29
N PRO A 383 15.21 -23.20 11.21
CA PRO A 383 13.83 -23.53 10.85
C PRO A 383 13.22 -22.58 9.82
N TYR A 384 13.55 -21.28 9.88
CA TYR A 384 13.08 -20.31 8.90
C TYR A 384 13.69 -20.53 7.52
N SER A 385 14.97 -20.93 7.46
CA SER A 385 15.61 -21.31 6.21
C SER A 385 14.97 -22.57 5.62
N PHE A 386 14.61 -23.55 6.45
CA PHE A 386 13.87 -24.73 5.98
C PHE A 386 12.49 -24.38 5.43
N VAL A 387 11.77 -23.44 6.02
CA VAL A 387 10.51 -22.94 5.42
C VAL A 387 10.75 -22.35 4.03
N GLY A 388 11.83 -21.60 3.83
CA GLY A 388 12.23 -21.13 2.50
C GLY A 388 12.54 -22.28 1.52
N ILE A 389 13.29 -23.28 1.97
CA ILE A 389 13.60 -24.48 1.18
C ILE A 389 12.32 -25.23 0.80
N GLN A 390 11.37 -25.37 1.72
CA GLN A 390 10.07 -26.01 1.46
C GLN A 390 9.28 -25.29 0.38
N THR A 391 9.33 -23.96 0.31
CA THR A 391 8.63 -23.20 -0.74
C THR A 391 9.25 -23.42 -2.11
N ILE A 392 10.58 -23.45 -2.20
CA ILE A 392 11.30 -23.77 -3.44
C ILE A 392 10.99 -25.19 -3.85
N TYR A 393 11.06 -26.14 -2.92
CA TYR A 393 10.83 -27.56 -3.17
C TYR A 393 9.42 -27.85 -3.68
N LEU A 394 8.39 -27.22 -3.12
CA LEU A 394 7.02 -27.33 -3.63
C LEU A 394 6.90 -26.79 -5.06
N SER A 395 7.51 -25.65 -5.34
CA SER A 395 7.47 -25.04 -6.67
C SER A 395 8.18 -25.87 -7.74
N MET A 396 9.26 -26.57 -7.39
CA MET A 396 10.01 -27.40 -8.33
C MET A 396 9.50 -28.84 -8.44
N THR A 397 8.88 -29.38 -7.38
CA THR A 397 8.36 -30.77 -7.36
C THR A 397 7.06 -30.88 -8.14
N PHE A 398 6.21 -29.88 -8.08
CA PHE A 398 4.94 -29.80 -8.78
C PHE A 398 4.99 -28.74 -9.87
N ASN A 399 3.94 -28.68 -10.72
CA ASN A 399 3.86 -27.58 -11.67
C ASN A 399 3.84 -26.22 -10.90
N PRO A 400 4.77 -25.30 -11.19
CA PRO A 400 4.89 -24.01 -10.46
C PRO A 400 3.60 -23.18 -10.41
N ILE A 401 2.66 -23.43 -11.34
CA ILE A 401 1.36 -22.74 -11.36
C ILE A 401 0.57 -22.91 -10.06
N TYR A 402 0.69 -24.07 -9.39
CA TYR A 402 0.00 -24.33 -8.12
C TYR A 402 0.56 -23.44 -7.01
N TRP A 403 1.89 -23.38 -6.89
CA TRP A 403 2.56 -22.50 -5.93
C TRP A 403 2.23 -21.03 -6.21
N ASN A 404 2.37 -20.60 -7.46
CA ASN A 404 2.11 -19.22 -7.86
C ASN A 404 0.63 -18.83 -7.64
N THR A 405 -0.30 -19.74 -7.92
CA THR A 405 -1.73 -19.53 -7.63
C THR A 405 -1.99 -19.41 -6.12
N ALA A 406 -1.37 -20.27 -5.31
CA ALA A 406 -1.48 -20.20 -3.86
C ALA A 406 -0.96 -18.86 -3.30
N CYS A 407 0.18 -18.39 -3.82
CA CYS A 407 0.72 -17.08 -3.47
C CYS A 407 -0.24 -15.94 -3.84
N LEU A 408 -0.83 -15.97 -5.04
CA LEU A 408 -1.82 -14.96 -5.44
C LEU A 408 -3.06 -14.96 -4.54
N ILE A 409 -3.59 -16.13 -4.22
CA ILE A 409 -4.77 -16.25 -3.34
C ILE A 409 -4.48 -15.62 -1.98
N VAL A 410 -3.36 -15.95 -1.34
CA VAL A 410 -3.00 -15.42 -0.02
C VAL A 410 -2.71 -13.92 -0.09
N ASN A 411 -1.93 -13.48 -1.09
CA ASN A 411 -1.57 -12.07 -1.26
C ASN A 411 -2.78 -11.19 -1.58
N SER A 412 -3.81 -11.75 -2.23
CA SER A 412 -5.06 -11.03 -2.51
C SER A 412 -5.96 -10.83 -1.28
N GLY A 413 -5.66 -11.53 -0.17
CA GLY A 413 -6.56 -11.57 0.97
C GLY A 413 -7.82 -12.44 0.75
N ALA A 414 -7.90 -13.17 -0.38
CA ALA A 414 -9.00 -14.06 -0.73
C ALA A 414 -8.90 -15.44 -0.08
N THR A 415 -8.11 -15.58 0.99
CA THR A 415 -7.80 -16.87 1.63
C THR A 415 -8.91 -17.39 2.52
N VAL A 416 -9.82 -16.54 2.96
CA VAL A 416 -10.78 -16.93 4.00
C VAL A 416 -12.16 -16.47 3.59
N GLU A 417 -13.06 -17.41 3.41
CA GLU A 417 -14.48 -17.14 3.19
C GLU A 417 -15.11 -16.32 4.34
N ASP A 418 -14.45 -16.26 5.51
CA ASP A 418 -15.01 -15.69 6.74
C ASP A 418 -14.23 -14.52 7.36
N ALA A 419 -13.06 -14.15 6.88
CA ALA A 419 -12.31 -13.09 7.49
C ALA A 419 -12.39 -11.80 6.69
N GLY A 420 -13.23 -10.87 7.02
CA GLY A 420 -13.41 -9.54 6.40
C GLY A 420 -12.12 -8.73 6.16
N GLY A 421 -11.11 -9.37 5.58
CA GLY A 421 -9.83 -8.80 5.18
C GLY A 421 -10.00 -7.94 3.93
N SER A 422 -9.48 -6.72 3.95
CA SER A 422 -9.43 -5.87 2.78
C SER A 422 -8.45 -6.45 1.76
N THR A 423 -8.88 -6.58 0.51
CA THR A 423 -8.02 -6.98 -0.62
C THR A 423 -6.88 -5.99 -0.81
N ASP A 424 -5.62 -6.46 -0.77
CA ASP A 424 -4.44 -5.64 -1.05
C ASP A 424 -4.11 -5.67 -2.56
N TYR A 425 -4.71 -4.76 -3.29
CA TYR A 425 -4.54 -4.66 -4.74
C TYR A 425 -3.10 -4.34 -5.18
N GLY A 426 -2.32 -3.67 -4.35
CA GLY A 426 -0.91 -3.40 -4.66
C GLY A 426 -0.08 -4.68 -4.63
N LYS A 427 -0.31 -5.54 -3.65
CA LYS A 427 0.32 -6.87 -3.59
C LYS A 427 -0.12 -7.77 -4.74
N ILE A 428 -1.41 -7.74 -5.12
CA ILE A 428 -1.92 -8.49 -6.27
C ILE A 428 -1.19 -8.07 -7.55
N ALA A 429 -1.15 -6.77 -7.84
CA ALA A 429 -0.54 -6.27 -9.06
C ALA A 429 0.96 -6.60 -9.14
N LYS A 430 1.68 -6.45 -8.01
CA LYS A 430 3.09 -6.86 -7.94
C LYS A 430 3.24 -8.36 -8.18
N ALA A 431 2.46 -9.19 -7.48
CA ALA A 431 2.53 -10.64 -7.61
C ALA A 431 2.20 -11.13 -9.02
N ILE A 432 1.24 -10.48 -9.71
CA ILE A 432 0.93 -10.78 -11.12
C ILE A 432 2.12 -10.40 -12.02
N GLY A 433 2.74 -9.25 -11.81
CA GLY A 433 3.94 -8.85 -12.54
C GLY A 433 5.08 -9.87 -12.40
N ASP A 434 5.34 -10.30 -11.17
CA ASP A 434 6.37 -11.31 -10.86
C ASP A 434 6.08 -12.66 -11.56
N ILE A 435 4.80 -13.10 -11.57
CA ILE A 435 4.39 -14.33 -12.26
C ILE A 435 4.50 -14.20 -13.78
N GLN A 436 4.13 -13.06 -14.35
CA GLN A 436 4.26 -12.82 -15.78
C GLN A 436 5.72 -12.81 -16.22
N ALA A 437 6.63 -12.33 -15.38
CA ALA A 437 8.06 -12.37 -15.65
C ALA A 437 8.63 -13.79 -15.80
N VAL A 438 8.03 -14.79 -15.14
CA VAL A 438 8.39 -16.22 -15.29
C VAL A 438 7.56 -16.94 -16.35
N GLY A 439 6.81 -16.22 -17.19
CA GLY A 439 6.10 -16.74 -18.36
C GLY A 439 4.71 -17.33 -18.08
N ILE A 440 4.18 -17.21 -16.86
CA ILE A 440 2.82 -17.66 -16.52
C ILE A 440 1.84 -16.52 -16.74
N LYS A 441 0.79 -16.76 -17.51
CA LYS A 441 -0.27 -15.78 -17.78
C LYS A 441 -1.32 -15.80 -16.67
N VAL A 442 -1.78 -14.59 -16.30
CA VAL A 442 -2.98 -14.43 -15.48
C VAL A 442 -4.10 -13.95 -16.42
N SER A 443 -5.17 -14.77 -16.55
CA SER A 443 -6.32 -14.45 -17.39
C SER A 443 -7.27 -13.45 -16.71
N LEU A 444 -8.18 -12.91 -17.48
CA LEU A 444 -9.31 -12.17 -16.92
C LEU A 444 -10.23 -13.09 -16.10
N ALA A 445 -11.05 -12.50 -15.25
CA ALA A 445 -12.12 -13.24 -14.61
C ALA A 445 -13.20 -13.60 -15.62
N ASP A 446 -13.79 -14.77 -15.47
CA ASP A 446 -14.97 -15.22 -16.21
C ASP A 446 -16.12 -15.51 -15.26
N ILE A 447 -17.31 -14.99 -15.60
CA ILE A 447 -18.48 -15.08 -14.71
C ILE A 447 -18.94 -16.50 -14.46
N ASN A 448 -18.72 -17.41 -15.44
CA ASN A 448 -19.11 -18.82 -15.34
C ASN A 448 -18.01 -19.74 -14.82
N HIS A 449 -16.72 -19.36 -14.95
CA HIS A 449 -15.61 -20.27 -14.72
C HIS A 449 -14.69 -19.88 -13.56
N SER A 450 -14.55 -18.59 -13.25
CA SER A 450 -13.67 -18.13 -12.15
C SER A 450 -14.25 -18.48 -10.78
N ASP A 451 -13.38 -18.90 -9.87
CA ASP A 451 -13.74 -19.18 -8.48
C ASP A 451 -13.68 -17.90 -7.62
N PHE A 452 -13.93 -18.03 -6.33
CA PHE A 452 -13.81 -16.94 -5.35
C PHE A 452 -12.41 -16.32 -5.40
N GLY A 453 -11.36 -17.15 -5.27
CA GLY A 453 -9.96 -16.76 -5.46
C GLY A 453 -9.43 -17.18 -6.81
N PHE A 454 -8.12 -16.96 -6.98
CA PHE A 454 -7.41 -17.41 -8.18
C PHE A 454 -7.43 -18.94 -8.32
N LYS A 455 -7.45 -19.41 -9.55
CA LYS A 455 -7.52 -20.83 -9.87
C LYS A 455 -6.44 -21.20 -10.90
N PRO A 456 -5.67 -22.32 -10.68
CA PRO A 456 -4.71 -22.77 -11.68
C PRO A 456 -5.43 -23.36 -12.91
N ASP A 457 -4.94 -23.04 -14.09
CA ASP A 457 -5.28 -23.70 -15.35
C ASP A 457 -4.00 -24.27 -15.97
N VAL A 458 -3.66 -25.46 -15.50
CA VAL A 458 -2.42 -26.16 -15.89
C VAL A 458 -2.36 -26.40 -17.39
N LYS A 459 -3.51 -26.71 -18.02
CA LYS A 459 -3.59 -27.04 -19.44
C LYS A 459 -3.15 -25.88 -20.34
N ASN A 460 -3.53 -24.67 -19.97
CA ASN A 460 -3.22 -23.47 -20.75
C ASN A 460 -2.04 -22.68 -20.17
N ASN A 461 -1.36 -23.22 -19.13
CA ASN A 461 -0.30 -22.55 -18.38
C ASN A 461 -0.68 -21.11 -17.98
N GLN A 462 -1.84 -20.98 -17.35
CA GLN A 462 -2.36 -19.68 -16.91
C GLN A 462 -3.06 -19.79 -15.55
N ILE A 463 -3.24 -18.67 -14.89
CA ILE A 463 -4.02 -18.57 -13.67
C ILE A 463 -5.30 -17.80 -13.98
N LEU A 464 -6.46 -18.37 -13.69
CA LEU A 464 -7.73 -17.66 -13.82
C LEU A 464 -7.88 -16.65 -12.67
N PHE A 465 -8.18 -15.40 -13.02
CA PHE A 465 -8.37 -14.33 -12.06
C PHE A 465 -9.61 -14.60 -11.18
N GLY A 466 -9.44 -14.43 -9.86
CA GLY A 466 -10.51 -14.66 -8.89
C GLY A 466 -11.51 -13.51 -8.83
N LEU A 467 -12.79 -13.81 -8.70
CA LEU A 467 -13.86 -12.81 -8.67
C LEU A 467 -13.69 -11.84 -7.48
N LYS A 468 -13.23 -12.32 -6.32
CA LYS A 468 -12.94 -11.47 -5.14
C LYS A 468 -11.82 -10.46 -5.37
N GLY A 469 -10.90 -10.74 -6.28
CA GLY A 469 -9.83 -9.81 -6.65
C GLY A 469 -10.30 -8.56 -7.39
N MET A 470 -11.55 -8.52 -7.85
CA MET A 470 -12.11 -7.38 -8.57
C MET A 470 -12.59 -6.27 -7.62
N LEU A 471 -12.32 -5.03 -7.98
CA LEU A 471 -12.74 -3.88 -7.18
C LEU A 471 -14.27 -3.81 -7.08
N ASN A 472 -14.81 -3.44 -5.92
CA ASN A 472 -16.25 -3.34 -5.63
C ASN A 472 -17.05 -4.65 -5.74
N VAL A 473 -16.40 -5.81 -5.86
CA VAL A 473 -17.04 -7.12 -5.86
C VAL A 473 -16.83 -7.77 -4.49
N GLY A 474 -17.85 -7.67 -3.63
CA GLY A 474 -17.82 -8.18 -2.26
C GLY A 474 -18.11 -9.67 -2.18
N ASP A 475 -17.83 -10.28 -1.02
CA ASP A 475 -17.96 -11.72 -0.75
C ASP A 475 -19.36 -12.25 -1.05
N ASP A 476 -20.39 -11.53 -0.57
CA ASP A 476 -21.80 -11.90 -0.79
C ASP A 476 -22.16 -11.97 -2.30
N ILE A 477 -21.62 -11.04 -3.08
CA ILE A 477 -21.85 -11.01 -4.53
C ILE A 477 -21.13 -12.18 -5.19
N VAL A 478 -19.88 -12.46 -4.80
CA VAL A 478 -19.12 -13.61 -5.33
C VAL A 478 -19.83 -14.92 -5.02
N ALA A 479 -20.32 -15.10 -3.79
CA ALA A 479 -21.08 -16.28 -3.41
C ALA A 479 -22.36 -16.45 -4.24
N GLN A 480 -23.10 -15.35 -4.48
CA GLN A 480 -24.30 -15.37 -5.32
C GLN A 480 -23.96 -15.68 -6.79
N ILE A 481 -22.83 -15.14 -7.30
CA ILE A 481 -22.37 -15.44 -8.67
C ILE A 481 -22.13 -16.94 -8.81
N ILE A 482 -21.38 -17.55 -7.90
CA ILE A 482 -21.04 -18.96 -7.98
C ILE A 482 -22.29 -19.86 -7.83
N ALA A 483 -23.21 -19.50 -6.92
CA ALA A 483 -24.40 -20.30 -6.63
C ALA A 483 -25.45 -20.30 -7.76
N ASN A 484 -25.50 -19.25 -8.58
CA ASN A 484 -26.56 -19.09 -9.60
C ASN A 484 -26.10 -19.40 -11.02
N ARG A 485 -24.93 -20.00 -11.20
CA ARG A 485 -24.40 -20.45 -12.50
C ARG A 485 -25.23 -21.60 -13.08
N PRO A 486 -25.24 -21.77 -14.41
CA PRO A 486 -24.59 -20.96 -15.43
C PRO A 486 -25.42 -19.74 -15.85
N TYR A 487 -24.74 -18.76 -16.46
CA TYR A 487 -25.36 -17.57 -17.06
C TYR A 487 -25.28 -17.65 -18.58
N ALA A 488 -26.40 -17.41 -19.25
CA ALA A 488 -26.50 -17.45 -20.71
C ALA A 488 -26.17 -16.10 -21.36
N SER A 489 -26.29 -14.99 -20.62
CA SER A 489 -26.01 -13.64 -21.10
C SER A 489 -25.78 -12.66 -19.91
N PRO A 490 -25.23 -11.46 -20.15
CA PRO A 490 -25.17 -10.40 -19.15
C PRO A 490 -26.54 -10.01 -18.58
N LYS A 491 -27.60 -10.13 -19.35
CA LYS A 491 -28.97 -9.86 -18.92
C LYS A 491 -29.44 -10.95 -17.94
N ASP A 492 -29.26 -12.23 -18.28
CA ASP A 492 -29.57 -13.37 -17.38
C ASP A 492 -28.84 -13.25 -16.06
N PHE A 493 -27.55 -12.84 -16.09
CA PHE A 493 -26.78 -12.55 -14.91
C PHE A 493 -27.41 -11.44 -14.05
N LEU A 494 -27.78 -10.31 -14.66
CA LEU A 494 -28.35 -9.17 -13.96
C LEU A 494 -29.70 -9.53 -13.27
N GLU A 495 -30.51 -10.38 -13.90
CA GLU A 495 -31.77 -10.86 -13.35
C GLU A 495 -31.58 -11.81 -12.16
N LYS A 496 -30.58 -12.71 -12.22
CA LYS A 496 -30.31 -13.73 -11.20
C LYS A 496 -29.58 -13.17 -9.98
N VAL A 497 -28.55 -12.32 -10.17
CA VAL A 497 -27.64 -11.86 -9.11
C VAL A 497 -28.02 -10.49 -8.57
N LYS A 498 -28.56 -9.60 -9.40
CA LYS A 498 -28.93 -8.20 -9.03
C LYS A 498 -27.81 -7.44 -8.31
N PRO A 499 -26.60 -7.38 -8.87
CA PRO A 499 -25.47 -6.70 -8.25
C PRO A 499 -25.71 -5.20 -8.12
N SER A 500 -24.98 -4.53 -7.23
CA SER A 500 -24.96 -3.06 -7.20
C SER A 500 -24.44 -2.49 -8.52
N LYS A 501 -24.80 -1.23 -8.85
CA LYS A 501 -24.31 -0.55 -10.08
C LYS A 501 -22.76 -0.56 -10.14
N GLN A 502 -22.10 -0.32 -9.01
CA GLN A 502 -20.64 -0.32 -8.95
C GLN A 502 -20.03 -1.71 -9.20
N ALA A 503 -20.62 -2.76 -8.61
CA ALA A 503 -20.15 -4.12 -8.81
C ALA A 503 -20.33 -4.56 -10.27
N MET A 504 -21.48 -4.28 -10.88
CA MET A 504 -21.71 -4.62 -12.29
C MET A 504 -20.72 -3.89 -13.21
N ILE A 505 -20.49 -2.60 -12.99
CA ILE A 505 -19.51 -1.82 -13.75
C ILE A 505 -18.12 -2.41 -13.62
N SER A 506 -17.71 -2.79 -12.39
CA SER A 506 -16.41 -3.42 -12.16
C SER A 506 -16.28 -4.78 -12.84
N LEU A 507 -17.35 -5.61 -12.82
CA LEU A 507 -17.38 -6.89 -13.54
C LEU A 507 -17.23 -6.68 -15.04
N ILE A 508 -17.95 -5.71 -15.62
CA ILE A 508 -17.84 -5.40 -17.06
C ILE A 508 -16.43 -4.88 -17.37
N LYS A 509 -15.91 -3.90 -16.61
CA LYS A 509 -14.59 -3.32 -16.84
C LYS A 509 -13.48 -4.36 -16.71
N GLY A 510 -13.62 -5.31 -15.80
CA GLY A 510 -12.68 -6.41 -15.57
C GLY A 510 -12.83 -7.57 -16.55
N GLY A 511 -13.70 -7.47 -17.54
CA GLY A 511 -13.83 -8.48 -18.62
C GLY A 511 -14.58 -9.75 -18.23
N ALA A 512 -15.34 -9.75 -17.14
CA ALA A 512 -16.01 -10.95 -16.64
C ALA A 512 -17.06 -11.55 -17.62
N PHE A 513 -17.43 -10.83 -18.65
CA PHE A 513 -18.41 -11.23 -19.67
C PHE A 513 -17.82 -11.39 -21.06
N ASP A 514 -16.49 -11.25 -21.24
CA ASP A 514 -15.84 -11.22 -22.56
C ASP A 514 -16.02 -12.53 -23.36
N GLU A 515 -16.19 -13.67 -22.69
CA GLU A 515 -16.52 -14.96 -23.33
C GLU A 515 -17.94 -14.98 -23.91
N MET A 516 -18.81 -14.06 -23.49
CA MET A 516 -20.20 -14.01 -23.95
C MET A 516 -20.43 -12.92 -24.99
N GLU A 517 -19.90 -11.72 -24.79
CA GLU A 517 -20.20 -10.53 -25.57
C GLU A 517 -19.09 -9.47 -25.43
N ASP A 518 -18.96 -8.61 -26.45
CA ASP A 518 -18.01 -7.49 -26.45
C ASP A 518 -18.21 -6.58 -25.24
N ARG A 519 -17.11 -6.28 -24.54
CA ARG A 519 -17.09 -5.52 -23.28
C ARG A 519 -17.71 -4.13 -23.40
N LYS A 520 -17.45 -3.42 -24.53
CA LYS A 520 -18.00 -2.09 -24.79
C LYS A 520 -19.49 -2.15 -25.07
N PHE A 521 -19.89 -3.21 -25.75
CA PHE A 521 -21.32 -3.45 -26.03
C PHE A 521 -22.07 -3.72 -24.70
N VAL A 522 -21.55 -4.59 -23.84
CA VAL A 522 -22.15 -4.90 -22.52
C VAL A 522 -22.24 -3.63 -21.68
N MET A 523 -21.19 -2.80 -21.67
CA MET A 523 -21.20 -1.52 -20.95
C MET A 523 -22.26 -0.57 -21.49
N ALA A 524 -22.34 -0.41 -22.82
CA ALA A 524 -23.33 0.45 -23.44
C ALA A 524 -24.78 -0.02 -23.17
N TRP A 525 -25.01 -1.32 -23.29
CA TRP A 525 -26.30 -1.93 -22.94
C TRP A 525 -26.63 -1.67 -21.46
N TYR A 526 -25.70 -1.93 -20.52
CA TYR A 526 -25.98 -1.78 -19.11
C TYR A 526 -26.25 -0.32 -18.72
N ILE A 527 -25.45 0.62 -19.22
CA ILE A 527 -25.68 2.05 -18.96
C ILE A 527 -27.03 2.48 -19.53
N TRP A 528 -27.37 2.05 -20.74
CA TRP A 528 -28.66 2.34 -21.35
C TRP A 528 -29.84 1.80 -20.54
N GLU A 529 -29.69 0.60 -19.96
CA GLU A 529 -30.76 0.00 -19.12
C GLU A 529 -30.90 0.70 -17.75
N THR A 530 -29.83 1.24 -17.21
CA THR A 530 -29.77 1.76 -15.84
C THR A 530 -29.77 3.28 -15.74
N CYS A 531 -29.58 4.04 -16.83
CA CYS A 531 -29.64 5.49 -16.80
C CYS A 531 -31.10 5.96 -16.59
N ASP A 532 -31.26 7.20 -16.08
CA ASP A 532 -32.59 7.80 -15.78
C ASP A 532 -33.35 8.23 -17.05
N LYS A 533 -33.56 7.27 -17.97
CA LYS A 533 -34.26 7.50 -19.19
C LYS A 533 -35.68 8.03 -18.93
N LYS A 534 -36.11 8.99 -19.71
CA LYS A 534 -37.49 9.47 -19.68
C LYS A 534 -38.36 8.61 -20.58
N LYS A 535 -39.54 8.26 -20.12
CA LYS A 535 -40.51 7.47 -20.88
C LYS A 535 -41.40 8.36 -21.75
N ARG A 536 -41.53 9.63 -21.43
CA ARG A 536 -42.32 10.64 -22.13
C ARG A 536 -41.74 12.03 -21.89
N ILE A 537 -41.98 12.92 -22.83
CA ILE A 537 -41.67 14.34 -22.70
C ILE A 537 -42.91 15.13 -22.39
N THR A 538 -42.83 15.99 -21.42
CA THR A 538 -43.85 16.96 -20.99
C THR A 538 -43.19 18.28 -20.64
N LEU A 539 -43.98 19.32 -20.38
CA LEU A 539 -43.46 20.61 -19.92
C LEU A 539 -42.67 20.50 -18.62
N GLN A 540 -42.91 19.46 -17.79
CA GLN A 540 -42.15 19.20 -16.58
C GLN A 540 -40.66 18.92 -16.84
N ASN A 541 -40.34 18.43 -18.02
CA ASN A 541 -38.94 18.16 -18.44
C ASN A 541 -38.22 19.42 -18.95
N LEU A 542 -38.93 20.57 -19.10
CA LEU A 542 -38.40 21.79 -19.73
C LEU A 542 -37.07 22.25 -19.08
N ASN A 543 -36.96 22.17 -17.76
CA ASN A 543 -35.73 22.54 -17.08
C ASN A 543 -34.51 21.69 -17.53
N GLY A 544 -34.70 20.38 -17.71
CA GLY A 544 -33.68 19.49 -18.27
C GLY A 544 -33.39 19.81 -19.74
N LEU A 545 -34.40 20.06 -20.54
CA LEU A 545 -34.22 20.42 -21.95
C LEU A 545 -33.43 21.72 -22.11
N ILE A 546 -33.69 22.72 -21.26
CA ILE A 546 -32.93 23.98 -21.22
C ILE A 546 -31.46 23.71 -20.78
N LYS A 547 -31.26 22.93 -19.71
CA LYS A 547 -29.91 22.58 -19.19
C LYS A 547 -29.04 21.96 -20.29
N TYR A 548 -29.64 21.11 -21.12
CA TYR A 548 -28.90 20.40 -22.16
C TYR A 548 -28.91 21.10 -23.54
N GLY A 549 -29.47 22.31 -23.62
CA GLY A 549 -29.51 23.07 -24.88
C GLY A 549 -30.38 22.44 -25.96
N LEU A 550 -31.36 21.64 -25.58
CA LEU A 550 -32.25 20.93 -26.51
C LEU A 550 -33.51 21.75 -26.90
N VAL A 551 -33.67 22.97 -26.39
CA VAL A 551 -34.77 23.86 -26.75
C VAL A 551 -34.43 24.67 -27.99
N PRO A 552 -35.46 25.10 -28.83
CA PRO A 552 -35.17 25.93 -29.97
C PRO A 552 -34.54 27.26 -29.64
N SER A 553 -33.78 27.84 -30.57
CA SER A 553 -33.05 29.10 -30.44
C SER A 553 -33.66 30.25 -31.25
N ASP A 554 -34.90 30.13 -31.75
CA ASP A 554 -35.63 31.26 -32.34
C ASP A 554 -36.04 32.27 -31.27
N ALA A 555 -36.34 33.48 -31.72
CA ALA A 555 -36.61 34.59 -30.83
C ALA A 555 -37.80 34.36 -29.86
N GLU A 556 -38.84 33.68 -30.29
CA GLU A 556 -40.01 33.35 -29.47
C GLU A 556 -39.65 32.32 -28.38
N SER A 557 -38.91 31.27 -28.74
CA SER A 557 -38.41 30.26 -27.80
C SER A 557 -37.39 30.81 -26.78
N ILE A 558 -36.53 31.74 -27.22
CA ILE A 558 -35.62 32.45 -26.32
C ILE A 558 -36.38 33.26 -25.28
N MET A 559 -37.42 34.01 -25.72
CA MET A 559 -38.23 34.81 -24.78
C MET A 559 -39.07 33.87 -23.87
N ALA A 560 -39.63 32.80 -24.37
CA ALA A 560 -40.33 31.81 -23.55
C ALA A 560 -39.43 31.17 -22.50
N ARG A 561 -38.16 30.92 -22.84
CA ARG A 561 -37.13 30.47 -21.88
C ARG A 561 -36.85 31.52 -20.79
N ARG A 562 -36.68 32.76 -21.16
CA ARG A 562 -36.46 33.86 -20.20
C ARG A 562 -37.66 34.02 -19.24
N VAL A 563 -38.89 33.87 -19.76
CA VAL A 563 -40.13 33.88 -18.95
C VAL A 563 -40.16 32.66 -17.99
N PHE A 564 -39.71 31.50 -18.44
CA PHE A 564 -39.64 30.29 -17.60
C PHE A 564 -38.61 30.50 -16.46
N GLU A 565 -37.44 31.02 -16.76
CA GLU A 565 -36.39 31.37 -15.77
C GLU A 565 -36.85 32.45 -14.81
N PHE A 566 -37.54 33.50 -15.31
CA PHE A 566 -38.13 34.52 -14.51
C PHE A 566 -39.21 34.02 -13.56
N ASN A 567 -40.08 33.12 -14.01
CA ASN A 567 -41.06 32.49 -13.12
C ASN A 567 -40.41 31.72 -11.97
N ARG A 568 -39.25 31.08 -12.22
CA ARG A 568 -38.46 30.43 -11.19
C ARG A 568 -37.86 31.48 -10.23
N TYR A 569 -37.37 32.57 -10.77
CA TYR A 569 -36.86 33.70 -9.96
C TYR A 569 -37.96 34.27 -9.05
N LEU A 570 -39.15 34.57 -9.55
CA LEU A 570 -40.26 35.03 -8.74
C LEU A 570 -40.59 34.07 -7.60
N LYS A 571 -40.67 32.75 -7.89
CA LYS A 571 -40.95 31.73 -6.89
C LYS A 571 -39.83 31.57 -5.84
N SER A 572 -38.57 31.79 -6.20
CA SER A 572 -37.41 31.60 -5.29
C SER A 572 -37.02 32.84 -4.51
N LYS A 573 -37.14 34.03 -5.09
CA LYS A 573 -36.64 35.30 -4.53
C LYS A 573 -37.69 36.30 -4.16
N CYS A 574 -38.83 36.30 -4.88
CA CYS A 574 -39.85 37.32 -4.70
C CYS A 574 -41.08 36.82 -3.94
N LYS A 575 -41.15 35.52 -3.61
CA LYS A 575 -42.32 34.93 -2.96
C LYS A 575 -42.52 35.45 -1.54
N VAL A 576 -43.67 36.07 -1.29
CA VAL A 576 -44.16 36.44 0.03
C VAL A 576 -45.03 35.31 0.61
N ASN A 577 -45.99 34.84 -0.19
CA ASN A 577 -46.84 33.69 0.08
C ASN A 577 -47.30 33.07 -1.26
N ASP A 578 -48.20 32.06 -1.21
CA ASP A 578 -48.64 31.38 -2.40
C ASP A 578 -49.50 32.22 -3.35
N SER A 579 -49.93 33.39 -2.93
CA SER A 579 -50.79 34.25 -3.69
C SER A 579 -50.11 35.50 -4.30
N ILE A 580 -48.96 35.95 -3.75
CA ILE A 580 -48.30 37.21 -4.14
C ILE A 580 -46.76 37.09 -4.13
N TYR A 581 -46.18 37.83 -5.08
CA TYR A 581 -44.72 38.07 -5.15
C TYR A 581 -44.43 39.52 -4.91
N LYS A 582 -43.48 39.85 -4.04
CA LYS A 582 -42.94 41.20 -3.85
C LYS A 582 -41.85 41.43 -4.89
N LEU A 583 -42.03 42.46 -5.72
CA LEU A 583 -41.10 42.72 -6.83
C LEU A 583 -39.93 43.55 -6.41
N ASP A 584 -38.76 43.16 -6.84
CA ASP A 584 -37.53 43.98 -6.81
C ASP A 584 -37.30 44.68 -8.16
N GLU A 585 -36.28 45.49 -8.26
CA GLU A 585 -35.97 46.27 -9.47
C GLU A 585 -35.75 45.35 -10.69
N ARG A 586 -35.09 44.21 -10.54
CA ARG A 586 -34.89 43.19 -11.60
C ARG A 586 -36.21 42.63 -12.10
N ALA A 587 -37.12 42.37 -11.20
CA ALA A 587 -38.43 41.82 -11.57
C ALA A 587 -39.27 42.87 -12.26
N ILE A 588 -39.24 44.15 -11.83
CA ILE A 588 -39.96 45.25 -12.47
C ILE A 588 -39.42 45.46 -13.90
N ASN A 589 -38.10 45.57 -14.06
CA ASN A 589 -37.46 45.74 -15.36
C ASN A 589 -37.83 44.64 -16.34
N PHE A 590 -37.85 43.39 -15.91
CA PHE A 590 -38.24 42.26 -16.79
C PHE A 590 -39.73 42.33 -17.15
N LEU A 591 -40.60 42.67 -16.23
CA LEU A 591 -42.06 42.83 -16.53
C LEU A 591 -42.31 43.98 -17.51
N THR A 592 -41.54 45.05 -17.38
CA THR A 592 -41.57 46.18 -18.33
C THR A 592 -41.06 45.76 -19.71
N GLU A 593 -39.93 45.06 -19.79
CA GLU A 593 -39.45 44.50 -21.07
C GLU A 593 -40.49 43.58 -21.74
N LEU A 594 -41.27 42.83 -20.93
CA LEU A 594 -42.28 41.90 -21.40
C LEU A 594 -43.58 42.62 -21.78
N GLY A 595 -43.74 43.97 -21.52
CA GLY A 595 -44.97 44.69 -21.74
C GLY A 595 -46.09 44.31 -20.79
N GLN A 596 -45.76 43.87 -19.56
CA GLN A 596 -46.69 43.34 -18.55
C GLN A 596 -46.71 44.23 -17.28
N GLU A 597 -46.39 45.52 -17.38
CA GLU A 597 -46.39 46.51 -16.27
C GLU A 597 -47.76 46.62 -15.62
N THR A 598 -48.82 46.42 -16.39
CA THR A 598 -50.21 46.48 -15.90
C THR A 598 -50.54 45.40 -14.84
N LEU A 599 -49.69 44.39 -14.71
CA LEU A 599 -49.84 43.35 -13.67
C LEU A 599 -49.25 43.78 -12.32
N ILE A 600 -48.47 44.87 -12.29
CA ILE A 600 -47.88 45.39 -11.08
C ILE A 600 -48.90 46.19 -10.29
N THR A 601 -49.08 45.82 -9.03
CA THR A 601 -49.92 46.54 -8.06
C THR A 601 -49.03 47.13 -6.99
N LEU A 602 -49.38 48.38 -6.55
CA LEU A 602 -48.65 49.04 -5.45
C LEU A 602 -49.47 48.93 -4.18
N ASP A 603 -48.85 48.44 -3.10
CA ASP A 603 -49.41 48.51 -1.78
C ASP A 603 -48.43 49.24 -0.86
N ASN A 604 -48.86 50.38 -0.31
CA ASN A 604 -48.00 51.28 0.48
C ASN A 604 -46.68 51.65 -0.23
N GLY A 605 -46.74 51.84 -1.56
CA GLY A 605 -45.57 52.17 -2.37
C GLY A 605 -44.64 50.98 -2.70
N ILE A 606 -44.93 49.81 -2.24
CA ILE A 606 -44.18 48.57 -2.52
C ILE A 606 -44.83 47.85 -3.70
N PRO A 607 -44.08 47.47 -4.75
CA PRO A 607 -44.60 46.77 -5.90
C PRO A 607 -44.81 45.25 -5.64
N TYR A 608 -45.98 44.77 -6.03
CA TYR A 608 -46.36 43.36 -5.93
C TYR A 608 -47.00 42.88 -7.23
N ILE A 609 -47.02 41.56 -7.43
CA ILE A 609 -47.77 40.89 -8.47
C ILE A 609 -48.53 39.68 -7.93
N SER A 610 -49.79 39.51 -8.35
CA SER A 610 -50.58 38.34 -7.99
C SER A 610 -50.00 37.09 -8.68
N ALA A 611 -49.69 36.05 -7.92
CA ALA A 611 -49.17 34.79 -8.43
C ALA A 611 -50.14 34.14 -9.47
N LYS A 612 -51.44 34.21 -9.19
CA LYS A 612 -52.51 33.71 -10.07
C LYS A 612 -52.62 34.50 -11.38
N GLN A 613 -52.54 35.86 -11.28
CA GLN A 613 -52.60 36.71 -12.45
C GLN A 613 -51.36 36.58 -13.31
N TRP A 614 -50.18 36.58 -12.71
CA TRP A 614 -48.92 36.30 -13.40
C TRP A 614 -48.95 34.94 -14.10
N ASP A 615 -49.36 33.85 -13.41
CA ASP A 615 -49.46 32.54 -14.05
C ASP A 615 -50.36 32.57 -15.30
N LYS A 616 -51.57 33.14 -15.18
CA LYS A 616 -52.54 33.14 -16.24
C LYS A 616 -52.16 34.02 -17.44
N THR A 617 -51.64 35.23 -17.23
CA THR A 617 -51.44 36.22 -18.28
C THR A 617 -49.98 36.42 -18.66
N GLY A 618 -49.04 36.22 -17.76
CA GLY A 618 -47.62 36.40 -18.03
C GLY A 618 -46.86 35.09 -18.30
N TYR A 619 -47.23 33.99 -17.66
CA TYR A 619 -46.45 32.76 -17.72
C TYR A 619 -47.03 31.71 -18.72
N GLN A 620 -48.30 31.37 -18.58
CA GLN A 620 -48.89 30.26 -19.37
C GLN A 620 -48.88 30.52 -20.87
N PRO A 621 -49.13 31.74 -21.38
CA PRO A 621 -49.08 32.00 -22.82
C PRO A 621 -47.73 31.71 -23.44
N TRP A 622 -46.63 32.02 -22.73
CA TRP A 622 -45.29 31.70 -23.19
C TRP A 622 -44.94 30.22 -23.06
N MET A 623 -45.51 29.53 -22.10
CA MET A 623 -45.35 28.07 -22.02
C MET A 623 -46.07 27.30 -23.12
N ASP A 624 -47.08 27.89 -23.77
CA ASP A 624 -47.73 27.30 -24.93
C ASP A 624 -46.79 27.17 -26.13
N VAL A 625 -45.79 28.03 -26.25
CA VAL A 625 -44.72 27.89 -27.25
C VAL A 625 -44.05 26.53 -27.09
N PHE A 626 -43.60 26.21 -25.88
CA PHE A 626 -42.98 24.92 -25.63
C PHE A 626 -43.94 23.75 -25.65
N ARG A 627 -45.21 23.92 -25.28
CA ARG A 627 -46.23 22.86 -25.41
C ARG A 627 -46.44 22.48 -26.86
N LYS A 628 -46.59 23.47 -27.76
CA LYS A 628 -46.75 23.23 -29.20
C LYS A 628 -45.53 22.58 -29.80
N TRP A 629 -44.34 23.07 -29.44
CA TRP A 629 -43.07 22.52 -29.90
C TRP A 629 -42.87 21.05 -29.42
N ILE A 630 -43.12 20.76 -28.13
CA ILE A 630 -43.04 19.40 -27.58
C ILE A 630 -44.07 18.50 -28.31
N ALA A 631 -45.30 18.93 -28.49
CA ALA A 631 -46.31 18.13 -29.14
C ALA A 631 -45.94 17.73 -30.57
N LYS A 632 -45.31 18.65 -31.31
CA LYS A 632 -44.86 18.42 -32.68
C LYS A 632 -43.62 17.50 -32.78
N ASN A 633 -42.72 17.54 -31.82
CA ASN A 633 -41.38 16.92 -31.91
C ASN A 633 -41.09 15.92 -30.79
N LYS A 634 -42.11 15.39 -30.09
CA LYS A 634 -41.98 14.64 -28.85
C LYS A 634 -41.01 13.46 -28.93
N ASP A 635 -41.02 12.69 -30.03
CA ASP A 635 -40.25 11.48 -30.19
C ASP A 635 -38.77 11.81 -30.43
N THR A 636 -38.49 12.84 -31.23
CA THR A 636 -37.15 13.36 -31.46
C THR A 636 -36.55 13.92 -30.15
N ILE A 637 -37.32 14.78 -29.46
CA ILE A 637 -36.87 15.37 -28.18
C ILE A 637 -36.60 14.30 -27.13
N LEU A 638 -37.47 13.27 -27.07
CA LEU A 638 -37.34 12.17 -26.15
C LEU A 638 -36.04 11.38 -26.42
N ASN A 639 -35.77 11.10 -27.69
CA ASN A 639 -34.54 10.41 -28.10
C ASN A 639 -33.30 11.25 -27.79
N ASP A 640 -33.32 12.53 -28.15
CA ASP A 640 -32.18 13.45 -27.91
C ASP A 640 -31.90 13.60 -26.41
N LEU A 641 -32.94 13.80 -25.59
CA LEU A 641 -32.78 13.90 -24.13
C LEU A 641 -32.23 12.60 -23.54
N ASN A 642 -32.74 11.44 -23.95
CA ASN A 642 -32.27 10.15 -23.46
C ASN A 642 -30.85 9.86 -23.95
N THR A 643 -30.46 10.32 -25.12
CA THR A 643 -29.09 10.22 -25.64
C THR A 643 -28.12 11.05 -24.80
N VAL A 644 -28.51 12.27 -24.41
CA VAL A 644 -27.66 13.12 -23.53
C VAL A 644 -27.55 12.51 -22.13
N ILE A 645 -28.66 12.02 -21.57
CA ILE A 645 -28.64 11.32 -20.24
C ILE A 645 -27.74 10.08 -20.30
N PHE A 646 -27.83 9.31 -21.37
CA PHE A 646 -26.92 8.18 -21.59
C PHE A 646 -25.46 8.63 -21.66
N LYS A 647 -25.19 9.70 -22.41
CA LYS A 647 -23.83 10.24 -22.54
C LYS A 647 -23.25 10.74 -21.23
N GLU A 648 -24.03 11.43 -20.38
CA GLU A 648 -23.59 11.81 -19.04
C GLU A 648 -23.19 10.59 -18.20
N ASP A 649 -24.01 9.54 -18.21
CA ASP A 649 -23.69 8.29 -17.49
C ASP A 649 -22.51 7.54 -18.14
N TRP A 650 -22.39 7.56 -19.47
CA TRP A 650 -21.25 7.00 -20.18
C TRP A 650 -19.96 7.70 -19.80
N ASP A 651 -19.92 9.02 -19.87
CA ASP A 651 -18.74 9.82 -19.51
C ASP A 651 -18.34 9.62 -18.04
N LYS A 652 -19.32 9.36 -17.18
CA LYS A 652 -19.08 9.10 -15.75
C LYS A 652 -18.52 7.70 -15.46
N TYR A 653 -19.01 6.66 -16.16
CA TYR A 653 -18.75 5.28 -15.80
C TYR A 653 -17.90 4.51 -16.83
N ALA A 654 -17.92 4.92 -18.07
CA ALA A 654 -17.31 4.21 -19.21
C ALA A 654 -16.25 5.04 -19.94
N ASN A 655 -15.76 6.11 -19.33
CA ASN A 655 -14.69 6.89 -19.92
C ASN A 655 -13.38 6.10 -19.96
N GLY A 656 -12.54 6.34 -20.99
CA GLY A 656 -11.23 5.71 -21.14
C GLY A 656 -11.20 4.50 -22.09
N THR A 657 -10.04 3.87 -22.12
CA THR A 657 -9.76 2.67 -22.93
C THR A 657 -10.11 1.39 -22.18
N VAL A 658 -10.11 0.25 -22.87
CA VAL A 658 -10.25 -1.07 -22.24
C VAL A 658 -9.13 -1.30 -21.21
N SER A 659 -7.89 -0.90 -21.54
CA SER A 659 -6.77 -1.00 -20.60
C SER A 659 -6.98 -0.14 -19.35
N ALA A 660 -7.49 1.10 -19.50
CA ALA A 660 -7.85 1.95 -18.36
C ALA A 660 -8.95 1.29 -17.49
N TRP A 661 -9.93 0.62 -18.11
CA TRP A 661 -10.96 -0.11 -17.39
C TRP A 661 -10.39 -1.29 -16.58
N GLU A 662 -9.44 -2.03 -17.16
CA GLU A 662 -8.75 -3.12 -16.48
C GLU A 662 -7.97 -2.61 -15.28
N MET A 663 -7.18 -1.55 -15.44
CA MET A 663 -6.45 -0.93 -14.34
C MET A 663 -7.41 -0.48 -13.23
N GLU A 664 -8.58 0.07 -13.56
CA GLU A 664 -9.58 0.50 -12.59
C GLU A 664 -10.21 -0.68 -11.84
N ALA A 665 -10.55 -1.78 -12.55
CA ALA A 665 -11.27 -2.91 -11.98
C ALA A 665 -10.38 -4.00 -11.36
N LEU A 666 -9.21 -4.27 -11.96
CA LEU A 666 -8.32 -5.39 -11.64
C LEU A 666 -7.00 -4.93 -11.00
N CYS A 667 -6.64 -3.65 -11.17
CA CYS A 667 -5.36 -3.06 -10.76
C CYS A 667 -4.13 -3.60 -11.50
N PHE A 668 -4.33 -4.18 -12.66
CA PHE A 668 -3.29 -4.55 -13.62
C PHE A 668 -3.83 -4.46 -15.04
N TYR A 669 -2.95 -4.52 -16.06
CA TYR A 669 -3.31 -4.55 -17.46
C TYR A 669 -3.25 -6.00 -17.96
N TYR A 670 -4.37 -6.53 -18.43
CA TYR A 670 -4.40 -7.79 -19.16
C TYR A 670 -4.05 -7.57 -20.63
N HIS A 671 -4.59 -6.51 -21.21
CA HIS A 671 -4.18 -6.00 -22.51
C HIS A 671 -2.93 -5.11 -22.36
N GLU A 672 -2.50 -4.51 -23.46
CA GLU A 672 -1.32 -3.66 -23.45
C GLU A 672 -1.47 -2.48 -22.48
N HIS A 673 -0.36 -2.17 -21.82
CA HIS A 673 -0.26 -1.00 -20.96
C HIS A 673 -0.59 0.27 -21.76
N GLU A 674 -1.30 1.24 -21.17
CA GLU A 674 -1.68 2.49 -21.86
C GLU A 674 -0.45 3.26 -22.39
N LEU A 675 0.72 3.04 -21.82
CA LEU A 675 1.99 3.63 -22.25
C LEU A 675 2.77 2.77 -23.26
N ALA A 676 2.27 1.60 -23.67
CA ALA A 676 3.00 0.66 -24.53
C ALA A 676 3.40 1.24 -25.91
N HIS A 677 2.60 2.15 -26.43
CA HIS A 677 2.84 2.77 -27.75
C HIS A 677 3.55 4.13 -27.67
N ILE A 678 3.95 4.56 -26.48
CA ILE A 678 4.71 5.79 -26.32
C ILE A 678 6.15 5.51 -26.74
N LYS A 679 6.70 6.38 -27.60
CA LYS A 679 8.09 6.26 -28.04
C LYS A 679 9.02 6.72 -26.92
N ASP A 680 9.68 5.78 -26.26
CA ASP A 680 10.57 6.04 -25.13
C ASP A 680 11.70 7.00 -25.49
N ASP A 681 12.27 6.86 -26.67
CA ASP A 681 13.36 7.74 -27.17
C ASP A 681 12.95 9.21 -27.23
N LYS A 682 11.68 9.50 -27.57
CA LYS A 682 11.18 10.89 -27.63
C LYS A 682 11.19 11.58 -26.28
N TYR A 683 10.94 10.84 -25.21
CA TYR A 683 10.79 11.37 -23.87
C TYR A 683 11.97 11.03 -22.95
N GLY A 684 12.91 10.20 -23.44
CA GLY A 684 14.06 9.73 -22.68
C GLY A 684 13.67 8.83 -21.50
N PHE A 685 12.67 7.96 -21.70
CA PHE A 685 12.30 6.97 -20.71
C PHE A 685 13.28 5.81 -20.72
N ALA A 686 13.63 5.33 -19.54
CA ALA A 686 14.53 4.21 -19.35
C ALA A 686 13.74 2.98 -18.89
N ASN A 687 14.21 1.80 -19.27
CA ASN A 687 13.78 0.56 -18.69
C ASN A 687 14.52 0.35 -17.36
N PHE A 688 13.79 0.16 -16.26
CA PHE A 688 14.38 0.01 -14.93
C PHE A 688 15.35 -1.17 -14.86
N GLU A 689 15.03 -2.30 -15.47
CA GLU A 689 15.88 -3.50 -15.42
C GLU A 689 17.20 -3.35 -16.16
N GLU A 690 17.26 -2.46 -17.15
CA GLU A 690 18.47 -2.16 -17.92
C GLU A 690 19.37 -1.13 -17.24
N LEU A 691 18.88 -0.43 -16.22
CA LEU A 691 19.68 0.51 -15.46
C LEU A 691 20.68 -0.24 -14.55
N PRO A 692 21.91 0.28 -14.38
CA PRO A 692 22.86 -0.33 -13.45
C PRO A 692 22.34 -0.28 -12.02
N GLU A 693 22.56 -1.38 -11.27
CA GLU A 693 22.10 -1.50 -9.88
C GLU A 693 22.71 -0.46 -8.94
N GLU A 694 23.96 -0.04 -9.23
CA GLU A 694 24.61 1.09 -8.55
C GLU A 694 24.55 2.33 -9.47
N PRO A 695 24.19 3.51 -8.91
CA PRO A 695 24.02 4.71 -9.71
C PRO A 695 25.35 5.18 -10.33
N GLU A 696 25.36 5.42 -11.63
CA GLU A 696 26.50 5.96 -12.36
C GLU A 696 26.83 7.38 -11.90
N ILE A 697 28.11 7.64 -11.58
CA ILE A 697 28.59 8.97 -11.24
C ILE A 697 28.84 9.75 -12.53
N GLU A 698 28.06 10.81 -12.75
CA GLU A 698 28.23 11.72 -13.89
C GLU A 698 29.34 12.74 -13.65
N LYS A 699 29.41 13.29 -12.42
CA LYS A 699 30.37 14.34 -12.06
C LYS A 699 30.67 14.31 -10.56
N VAL A 700 31.93 14.62 -10.22
CA VAL A 700 32.39 14.82 -8.86
C VAL A 700 32.83 16.27 -8.69
N ASN A 701 32.27 16.94 -7.68
CA ASN A 701 32.66 18.29 -7.28
C ASN A 701 33.23 18.26 -5.88
N HIS A 702 34.19 19.13 -5.59
CA HIS A 702 34.75 19.31 -4.25
C HIS A 702 34.25 20.63 -3.67
N TRP A 703 33.58 20.59 -2.50
CA TRP A 703 33.17 21.78 -1.77
C TRP A 703 33.51 21.68 -0.29
N LYS A 704 34.20 22.65 0.23
CA LYS A 704 34.64 22.72 1.64
C LYS A 704 35.33 21.43 2.12
N GLY A 705 36.19 20.83 1.25
CA GLY A 705 36.93 19.61 1.57
C GLY A 705 36.08 18.31 1.54
N LYS A 706 34.82 18.39 1.11
CA LYS A 706 33.95 17.20 0.90
C LYS A 706 33.75 16.95 -0.57
N GLU A 707 33.86 15.69 -0.97
CA GLU A 707 33.53 15.21 -2.30
C GLU A 707 32.00 15.13 -2.45
N ILE A 708 31.44 15.80 -3.47
CA ILE A 708 30.01 15.75 -3.80
C ILE A 708 29.88 15.05 -5.14
N LYS A 709 29.23 13.89 -5.12
CA LYS A 709 28.97 13.07 -6.30
C LYS A 709 27.63 13.46 -6.93
N TYR A 710 27.65 13.73 -8.22
CA TYR A 710 26.46 13.90 -9.05
C TYR A 710 26.27 12.65 -9.87
N PHE A 711 25.07 12.06 -9.81
CA PHE A 711 24.74 10.83 -10.50
C PHE A 711 23.99 11.15 -11.79
N LYS A 712 24.17 10.32 -12.80
CA LYS A 712 23.41 10.36 -14.04
C LYS A 712 21.93 10.07 -13.71
N LEU A 713 21.05 10.98 -14.10
CA LEU A 713 19.62 10.87 -13.82
C LEU A 713 18.90 10.22 -15.01
N HIS A 714 17.96 9.33 -14.67
CA HIS A 714 17.09 8.65 -15.62
C HIS A 714 15.64 9.02 -15.37
N ARG A 715 14.77 8.79 -16.35
CA ARG A 715 13.33 9.04 -16.27
C ARG A 715 12.59 7.72 -16.38
N LEU A 716 11.70 7.43 -15.43
CA LEU A 716 10.78 6.33 -15.52
C LEU A 716 9.36 6.84 -15.71
N CYS A 717 8.58 6.08 -16.47
CA CYS A 717 7.17 6.35 -16.71
C CYS A 717 6.34 5.14 -16.28
N GLY A 718 5.20 5.34 -15.63
CA GLY A 718 4.35 4.23 -15.21
C GLY A 718 3.05 4.68 -14.54
N THR A 719 2.19 3.70 -14.30
CA THR A 719 0.90 3.85 -13.62
C THR A 719 1.05 3.53 -12.13
N CYS A 720 0.58 4.40 -11.26
CA CYS A 720 0.57 4.17 -9.82
C CYS A 720 -0.40 3.03 -9.48
N ILE A 721 0.09 1.98 -8.83
CA ILE A 721 -0.72 0.84 -8.37
C ILE A 721 -0.86 0.79 -6.85
N ALA A 722 0.16 1.23 -6.13
CA ALA A 722 0.15 1.31 -4.67
C ALA A 722 1.03 2.45 -4.16
N LYS A 723 0.79 2.86 -2.92
CA LYS A 723 1.65 3.81 -2.20
C LYS A 723 1.82 3.39 -0.75
N ASN A 724 2.99 3.65 -0.20
CA ASN A 724 3.29 3.45 1.22
C ASN A 724 3.72 4.78 1.84
N LYS A 725 2.82 5.40 2.61
CA LYS A 725 3.07 6.70 3.25
C LYS A 725 4.20 6.65 4.28
N ALA A 726 4.30 5.55 5.03
CA ALA A 726 5.32 5.40 6.06
C ALA A 726 6.74 5.35 5.48
N LYS A 727 6.89 4.71 4.33
CA LYS A 727 8.17 4.58 3.61
C LYS A 727 8.38 5.66 2.55
N SER A 728 7.39 6.52 2.31
CA SER A 728 7.40 7.51 1.22
C SER A 728 7.69 6.88 -0.15
N THR A 729 7.05 5.73 -0.43
CA THR A 729 7.23 4.98 -1.66
C THR A 729 5.94 4.91 -2.46
N VAL A 730 6.09 4.90 -3.78
CA VAL A 730 5.02 4.63 -4.75
C VAL A 730 5.43 3.44 -5.58
N THR A 731 4.53 2.49 -5.75
CA THR A 731 4.75 1.36 -6.65
C THR A 731 4.16 1.72 -8.01
N LEU A 732 5.00 1.71 -9.04
CA LEU A 732 4.63 1.98 -10.42
C LEU A 732 4.59 0.68 -11.20
N LEU A 733 3.55 0.51 -11.99
CA LEU A 733 3.50 -0.47 -13.06
C LEU A 733 3.98 0.24 -14.33
N THR A 734 5.15 -0.15 -14.82
CA THR A 734 5.73 0.30 -16.08
C THR A 734 5.37 -0.67 -17.21
N THR A 735 5.74 -0.37 -18.43
CA THR A 735 5.59 -1.29 -19.57
C THR A 735 6.42 -2.57 -19.43
N ASN A 736 7.47 -2.55 -18.59
CA ASN A 736 8.45 -3.63 -18.45
C ASN A 736 8.44 -4.31 -17.08
N GLY A 737 7.54 -3.91 -16.18
CA GLY A 737 7.43 -4.51 -14.85
C GLY A 737 7.06 -3.53 -13.75
N VAL A 738 7.15 -3.98 -12.51
CA VAL A 738 6.75 -3.22 -11.33
C VAL A 738 7.98 -2.63 -10.64
N VAL A 739 7.98 -1.32 -10.42
CA VAL A 739 9.09 -0.57 -9.83
C VAL A 739 8.66 0.16 -8.57
N ASN A 740 9.41 0.04 -7.50
CA ASN A 740 9.23 0.84 -6.29
C ASN A 740 10.01 2.14 -6.40
N VAL A 741 9.30 3.25 -6.37
CA VAL A 741 9.88 4.59 -6.40
C VAL A 741 9.91 5.18 -5.00
N LYS A 742 11.09 5.52 -4.50
CA LYS A 742 11.29 6.18 -3.20
C LYS A 742 11.41 7.69 -3.40
N PHE A 743 10.63 8.41 -2.62
CA PHE A 743 10.67 9.87 -2.55
C PHE A 743 11.26 10.34 -1.23
N ARG A 744 11.83 11.53 -1.23
CA ARG A 744 12.01 12.25 0.03
C ARG A 744 10.62 12.56 0.61
N LYS A 745 10.50 12.47 1.93
CA LYS A 745 9.23 12.58 2.64
C LYS A 745 8.46 13.87 2.33
N GLU A 746 9.18 14.98 2.22
CA GLU A 746 8.63 16.30 1.89
C GLU A 746 7.96 16.30 0.51
N TYR A 747 8.65 15.78 -0.52
CA TYR A 747 8.11 15.68 -1.87
C TYR A 747 6.94 14.67 -1.95
N PHE A 748 7.06 13.52 -1.27
CA PHE A 748 5.98 12.56 -1.20
C PHE A 748 4.70 13.21 -0.67
N SER A 749 4.79 13.93 0.46
CA SER A 749 3.64 14.58 1.08
C SER A 749 3.04 15.67 0.20
N LEU A 750 3.87 16.41 -0.54
CA LEU A 750 3.40 17.43 -1.48
C LEU A 750 2.52 16.83 -2.58
N PHE A 751 2.95 15.71 -3.19
CA PHE A 751 2.24 15.08 -4.31
C PHE A 751 1.12 14.11 -3.86
N ASP A 752 1.17 13.59 -2.64
CA ASP A 752 0.09 12.75 -2.08
C ASP A 752 -1.09 13.58 -1.53
N LYS A 753 -1.04 14.89 -1.58
CA LYS A 753 -2.08 15.80 -1.12
C LYS A 753 -3.28 15.83 -2.07
N GLN A 754 -4.50 15.85 -1.51
CA GLN A 754 -5.74 16.15 -2.23
C GLN A 754 -6.01 17.65 -2.13
N ILE A 755 -6.28 18.29 -3.26
CA ILE A 755 -6.67 19.70 -3.30
C ILE A 755 -8.19 19.81 -3.40
N SER A 756 -8.77 20.64 -2.57
CA SER A 756 -10.22 20.89 -2.55
C SER A 756 -10.48 22.38 -2.43
N ALA A 757 -11.55 22.86 -3.05
CA ALA A 757 -12.06 24.22 -2.86
C ALA A 757 -13.53 24.18 -2.48
N ARG A 758 -14.02 25.26 -1.83
CA ARG A 758 -15.45 25.44 -1.57
C ARG A 758 -16.07 26.12 -2.79
N GLY A 759 -17.11 25.50 -3.35
CA GLY A 759 -17.91 26.11 -4.41
C GLY A 759 -18.78 27.25 -3.88
N ALA A 760 -19.42 27.98 -4.81
CA ALA A 760 -20.37 29.04 -4.48
C ALA A 760 -21.59 28.53 -3.67
N ASP A 761 -21.83 27.23 -3.67
CA ASP A 761 -22.85 26.53 -2.89
C ASP A 761 -22.41 26.24 -1.42
N GLY A 762 -21.16 26.63 -1.05
CA GLY A 762 -20.57 26.33 0.26
C GLY A 762 -20.11 24.88 0.43
N VAL A 763 -20.27 24.02 -0.56
CA VAL A 763 -19.87 22.62 -0.54
C VAL A 763 -18.39 22.47 -0.92
N LYS A 764 -17.68 21.60 -0.22
CA LYS A 764 -16.27 21.30 -0.52
C LYS A 764 -16.21 20.34 -1.72
N HIS A 765 -15.65 20.80 -2.84
CA HIS A 765 -15.40 20.02 -4.04
C HIS A 765 -13.94 19.66 -4.16
N ILE A 766 -13.66 18.41 -4.58
CA ILE A 766 -12.30 17.97 -4.89
C ILE A 766 -11.92 18.53 -6.26
N ILE A 767 -10.91 19.40 -6.29
CA ILE A 767 -10.37 19.95 -7.54
C ILE A 767 -9.32 19.03 -8.12
N GLU A 768 -8.44 18.50 -7.25
CA GLU A 768 -7.40 17.59 -7.68
C GLU A 768 -7.17 16.49 -6.63
N LYS A 769 -7.17 15.23 -7.09
CA LYS A 769 -6.81 14.07 -6.29
C LYS A 769 -5.29 14.00 -6.14
N SER A 770 -4.82 13.19 -5.15
CA SER A 770 -3.40 12.84 -5.03
C SER A 770 -2.85 12.31 -6.36
N TRP A 771 -1.63 12.73 -6.72
CA TRP A 771 -0.95 12.20 -7.90
C TRP A 771 -0.53 10.74 -7.75
N PHE A 772 -0.48 10.24 -6.53
CA PHE A 772 -0.19 8.85 -6.19
C PHE A 772 -1.44 8.00 -5.98
N ASN A 773 -2.57 8.44 -6.50
CA ASN A 773 -3.75 7.57 -6.54
C ASN A 773 -3.57 6.48 -7.58
N ARG A 774 -4.18 5.33 -7.30
CA ARG A 774 -4.21 4.22 -8.24
C ARG A 774 -4.76 4.65 -9.60
N GLY A 775 -4.11 4.19 -10.67
CA GLY A 775 -4.45 4.58 -12.03
C GLY A 775 -3.89 5.94 -12.47
N SER A 776 -3.27 6.72 -11.59
CA SER A 776 -2.56 7.94 -12.00
C SER A 776 -1.27 7.58 -12.72
N MET A 777 -1.04 8.15 -13.89
CA MET A 777 0.19 7.96 -14.65
C MET A 777 1.15 9.10 -14.36
N ILE A 778 2.40 8.76 -14.06
CA ILE A 778 3.45 9.73 -13.71
C ILE A 778 4.76 9.44 -14.43
N VAL A 779 5.54 10.49 -14.62
CA VAL A 779 6.94 10.43 -15.01
C VAL A 779 7.79 10.91 -13.85
N VAL A 780 8.74 10.11 -13.43
CA VAL A 780 9.63 10.42 -12.31
C VAL A 780 11.08 10.39 -12.76
N GLN A 781 11.87 11.38 -12.31
CA GLN A 781 13.30 11.44 -12.54
C GLN A 781 14.06 10.98 -11.30
N GLY A 782 15.12 10.20 -11.50
CA GLY A 782 15.91 9.69 -10.39
C GLY A 782 17.04 8.76 -10.81
N ILE A 783 17.46 7.92 -9.88
CA ILE A 783 18.54 6.93 -10.03
C ILE A 783 18.06 5.56 -9.55
N ARG A 784 18.55 4.49 -10.14
CA ARG A 784 18.41 3.14 -9.59
C ARG A 784 19.40 2.96 -8.45
N SER A 785 18.98 2.29 -7.38
CA SER A 785 19.82 1.86 -6.27
C SER A 785 19.29 0.50 -5.79
N GLY A 786 19.93 -0.57 -6.25
CA GLY A 786 19.44 -1.93 -6.06
C GLY A 786 18.07 -2.14 -6.72
N ASP A 787 17.10 -2.59 -5.93
CA ASP A 787 15.72 -2.86 -6.39
C ASP A 787 14.78 -1.64 -6.35
N ASP A 788 15.27 -0.47 -5.95
CA ASP A 788 14.47 0.72 -5.82
C ASP A 788 14.89 1.82 -6.80
N PHE A 789 13.94 2.63 -7.24
CA PHE A 789 14.21 3.86 -7.96
C PHE A 789 14.08 5.05 -7.01
N ILE A 790 15.15 5.80 -6.81
CA ILE A 790 15.17 6.94 -5.88
C ILE A 790 14.93 8.22 -6.66
N SER A 791 13.80 8.87 -6.41
CA SER A 791 13.48 10.17 -7.03
C SER A 791 14.53 11.22 -6.66
N LYS A 792 15.14 11.84 -7.67
CA LYS A 792 16.22 12.81 -7.52
C LYS A 792 16.20 13.83 -8.64
N SER A 793 16.56 15.09 -8.33
CA SER A 793 16.82 16.12 -9.31
C SER A 793 17.97 17.01 -8.85
N TYR A 794 18.61 17.68 -9.83
CA TYR A 794 19.62 18.70 -9.60
C TYR A 794 19.16 19.99 -10.24
N THR A 795 19.63 21.12 -9.72
CA THR A 795 19.22 22.47 -10.16
C THR A 795 19.48 22.72 -11.66
N ASN A 796 20.45 22.02 -12.24
CA ASN A 796 20.84 22.15 -13.65
C ASN A 796 20.32 21.00 -14.53
N SER A 797 19.46 20.10 -14.01
CA SER A 797 18.85 19.06 -14.83
C SER A 797 17.83 19.69 -15.76
N GLY A 798 17.69 19.16 -16.98
CA GLY A 798 16.71 19.64 -17.96
C GLY A 798 15.24 19.48 -17.51
N MET A 799 15.02 18.92 -16.32
CA MET A 799 13.72 18.72 -15.70
C MET A 799 13.73 19.40 -14.31
N PRO A 800 13.08 20.57 -14.14
CA PRO A 800 13.13 21.34 -12.89
C PRO A 800 12.44 20.65 -11.71
N HIS A 801 11.48 19.74 -11.98
CA HIS A 801 10.77 18.96 -10.97
C HIS A 801 11.16 17.49 -11.05
N GLN A 802 11.08 16.78 -9.93
CA GLN A 802 11.35 15.34 -9.86
C GLN A 802 10.20 14.50 -10.43
N LEU A 803 9.01 15.06 -10.54
CA LEU A 803 7.77 14.37 -10.85
C LEU A 803 6.90 15.17 -11.81
N TYR A 804 6.37 14.47 -12.82
CA TYR A 804 5.36 15.00 -13.74
C TYR A 804 4.14 14.08 -13.73
N LYS A 805 2.95 14.67 -13.82
CA LYS A 805 1.72 13.90 -14.05
C LYS A 805 1.43 13.84 -15.54
N ILE A 806 1.02 12.69 -16.01
CA ILE A 806 0.45 12.51 -17.34
C ILE A 806 -1.04 12.75 -17.22
N ASP A 807 -1.51 13.87 -17.75
CA ASP A 807 -2.93 14.24 -17.70
C ASP A 807 -3.75 13.53 -18.77
N LYS A 808 -3.19 13.29 -19.94
CA LYS A 808 -3.82 12.56 -21.04
C LYS A 808 -2.80 12.04 -22.05
N ILE A 809 -3.21 11.02 -22.79
CA ILE A 809 -2.50 10.46 -23.93
C ILE A 809 -3.38 10.69 -25.16
N VAL A 810 -2.84 11.31 -26.20
CA VAL A 810 -3.52 11.57 -27.47
C VAL A 810 -2.59 11.24 -28.63
N ASN A 811 -3.01 10.36 -29.52
CA ASN A 811 -2.23 9.92 -30.69
C ASN A 811 -0.81 9.45 -30.33
N ASN A 812 -0.68 8.68 -29.25
CA ASN A 812 0.59 8.18 -28.69
C ASN A 812 1.56 9.30 -28.22
N GLU A 813 1.02 10.46 -27.92
CA GLU A 813 1.75 11.56 -27.28
C GLU A 813 1.21 11.83 -25.88
N ILE A 814 2.12 12.04 -24.93
CA ILE A 814 1.78 12.34 -23.54
C ILE A 814 1.76 13.84 -23.30
N TYR A 815 0.78 14.28 -22.53
CA TYR A 815 0.65 15.65 -22.05
C TYR A 815 1.04 15.69 -20.58
N LEU A 816 2.18 16.34 -20.31
CA LEU A 816 2.79 16.39 -18.98
C LEU A 816 2.39 17.68 -18.25
N ARG A 817 2.17 17.53 -16.95
CA ARG A 817 1.99 18.64 -16.02
C ARG A 817 3.04 18.52 -14.91
N ASP A 818 3.78 19.60 -14.68
CA ASP A 818 4.95 19.67 -13.80
C ASP A 818 4.65 20.24 -12.40
N CYS A 819 3.53 20.90 -12.22
CA CYS A 819 3.12 21.48 -10.93
C CYS A 819 1.70 21.08 -10.56
N ARG A 820 1.40 21.12 -9.26
CA ARG A 820 0.05 20.90 -8.77
C ARG A 820 -0.85 22.10 -9.12
N TYR A 821 -2.15 21.81 -9.21
CA TYR A 821 -3.16 22.82 -9.39
C TYR A 821 -2.98 23.94 -8.36
N GLN A 822 -2.65 25.12 -8.84
CA GLN A 822 -2.73 26.37 -8.08
C GLN A 822 -4.02 27.01 -8.55
N GLY A 823 -5.03 27.06 -7.67
CA GLY A 823 -6.28 27.73 -7.98
C GLY A 823 -5.97 29.10 -8.54
N GLU A 824 -6.41 29.41 -9.75
CA GLU A 824 -6.57 30.78 -10.16
C GLU A 824 -7.49 31.39 -9.12
N ALA A 825 -7.04 32.42 -8.43
CA ALA A 825 -7.91 33.28 -7.69
C ALA A 825 -8.97 33.72 -8.70
N GLU A 826 -10.17 33.20 -8.61
CA GLU A 826 -11.34 33.80 -9.23
C GLU A 826 -11.63 35.10 -8.45
N ASP A 827 -10.79 36.07 -8.70
CA ASP A 827 -11.18 37.45 -8.66
C ASP A 827 -11.44 37.85 -10.10
N GLU A 828 -12.67 38.20 -10.37
CA GLU A 828 -13.23 38.79 -11.57
C GLU A 828 -14.28 37.91 -12.28
N VAL A 829 -15.50 37.97 -11.90
CA VAL A 829 -16.64 38.70 -12.50
C VAL A 829 -17.92 38.50 -11.67
#